data_b8af6ee72c8d1b773d0fffaf6f64a5aa
#
_entry.id   b8af6ee72c8d1b773d0fffaf6f64a5aa
#
_cell.length_a   1.000
_cell.length_b   1.000
_cell.length_c   1.000
_cell.angle_alpha   90.00
_cell.angle_beta   90.00
_cell.angle_gamma   90.00
#
_symmetry.space_group_name_H-M   'P 1'
#
loop_
_entity.id
_entity.type
_entity.pdbx_description
1 polymer ?
#
loop_
_entity_poly.entity_id
_entity_poly.type
_entity_poly.pdbx_seq_one_letter_code
_entity_poly.pdbx_strand_id
1 'polypeptide(L)'
;MYWLGVNSRWYCIIKLKIYYKYKFNLIHNININIMNYYEKFKSKMLKINIIGILIYFLIKKYNKVNIGGKMLDILNKINHPSDLNDLSIDNLEKLSEEIREVLLQKLSKNGGHFGPNFGMVEAIIAMHYVFESPKDKFVFDVSHQSYAHKILTGRKEGFIDEKSYKTVSGYTNPEESEHDFFNVGHTSTSISLASGLAKARDLKKEDYNVVAIIGDGSLSGGEALEGLNFAGSELNSNFIIIVNDNQQSIAENHGGLYKNLDELRDTNGQASNNLFKAMGLDYIYEADGNNIEKMIELFQKIKDIDHPIVVHINTKKGKGYKLAEENKESWHWTLPFDSETGKVTVNFGNTESYADLTAKFLLDKMKKDNTVVAVTPAMPMTIGFGIERRQEAGEQFVDVGIAEEHAVALVSGIAKNGGKPVLGTNATFIQRSYDQISQDLCINSNPATIVLNYTSVTGLTDVTHLGIFTIAAFSNIPNLVLLAPTNKVEYFAMLDWSIEQQEHPVMILMPGNGVINDGREAEKDYSNIINKFKVEEEGSKVAILGLGDFYQIGEEASKIVEDKLGFKPTLINPRFASGVDKELLEDLKQSHELVITLEDGILRGGFGESIASFYGDSDMKVKNYGLEKEFYDRYNPNQLLDELGITPEKIVNYIEGMIK
;
A
#
# COMPACT_ATOMS: atom_id res chain seq x y z
N MET A 1 -4.68 -43.63 30.71
CA MET A 1 -5.32 -43.05 29.50
C MET A 1 -6.75 -42.51 29.71
N TYR A 2 -7.30 -42.54 30.89
CA TYR A 2 -8.68 -42.08 31.18
C TYR A 2 -8.76 -40.67 31.81
N TRP A 3 -7.63 -40.05 32.11
CA TRP A 3 -7.59 -38.76 32.84
C TRP A 3 -7.43 -37.52 31.93
N LEU A 4 -7.00 -37.69 30.68
CA LEU A 4 -6.82 -36.57 29.72
C LEU A 4 -8.12 -36.20 28.96
N GLY A 5 -9.11 -37.09 28.92
CA GLY A 5 -10.38 -36.85 28.23
C GLY A 5 -11.37 -35.95 29.00
N VAL A 6 -11.23 -35.84 30.31
CA VAL A 6 -12.16 -35.08 31.17
C VAL A 6 -11.75 -33.58 31.23
N ASN A 7 -10.44 -33.29 31.16
CA ASN A 7 -9.96 -31.92 31.23
C ASN A 7 -10.22 -31.08 29.95
N SER A 8 -10.21 -31.76 28.77
CA SER A 8 -10.50 -31.04 27.52
C SER A 8 -11.98 -30.65 27.37
N ARG A 9 -12.90 -31.47 27.91
CA ARG A 9 -14.33 -31.12 27.92
C ARG A 9 -14.66 -29.96 28.91
N TRP A 10 -13.98 -29.91 30.05
CA TRP A 10 -14.14 -28.78 30.97
C TRP A 10 -13.56 -27.48 30.45
N TYR A 11 -12.46 -27.54 29.71
CA TYR A 11 -11.83 -26.37 29.08
C TYR A 11 -12.71 -25.77 27.98
N CYS A 12 -13.38 -26.59 27.18
CA CYS A 12 -14.38 -26.14 26.20
C CYS A 12 -15.62 -25.52 26.86
N ILE A 13 -16.10 -26.11 27.99
CA ILE A 13 -17.27 -25.57 28.71
C ILE A 13 -16.95 -24.24 29.40
N ILE A 14 -15.73 -24.07 29.90
CA ILE A 14 -15.28 -22.82 30.52
C ILE A 14 -15.07 -21.74 29.44
N LYS A 15 -14.48 -22.07 28.29
CA LYS A 15 -14.36 -21.14 27.15
C LYS A 15 -15.71 -20.71 26.57
N LEU A 16 -16.66 -21.64 26.46
CA LEU A 16 -18.04 -21.30 26.11
C LEU A 16 -18.69 -20.39 27.15
N LYS A 17 -18.49 -20.62 28.47
CA LYS A 17 -19.04 -19.76 29.53
C LYS A 17 -18.47 -18.34 29.52
N ILE A 18 -17.19 -18.17 29.21
CA ILE A 18 -16.52 -16.87 29.11
C ILE A 18 -17.00 -16.15 27.82
N TYR A 19 -17.08 -16.84 26.70
CA TYR A 19 -17.55 -16.28 25.43
C TYR A 19 -18.99 -15.79 25.49
N TYR A 20 -19.90 -16.49 26.21
CA TYR A 20 -21.29 -16.11 26.34
C TYR A 20 -21.56 -15.06 27.43
N LYS A 21 -20.66 -14.86 28.42
CA LYS A 21 -20.82 -13.83 29.46
C LYS A 21 -20.72 -12.41 28.89
N TYR A 22 -20.08 -12.21 27.75
CA TYR A 22 -19.95 -10.90 27.10
C TYR A 22 -21.03 -10.60 26.04
N LYS A 23 -21.76 -11.61 25.56
CA LYS A 23 -22.78 -11.42 24.51
C LYS A 23 -24.24 -11.39 25.01
N PHE A 24 -24.50 -11.60 26.30
CA PHE A 24 -25.86 -11.74 26.81
C PHE A 24 -26.08 -10.96 28.12
N ASN A 25 -26.31 -9.66 28.03
CA ASN A 25 -26.96 -8.87 29.08
C ASN A 25 -28.48 -9.13 29.15
N LEU A 26 -29.00 -10.17 28.54
CA LEU A 26 -30.45 -10.45 28.48
C LEU A 26 -30.88 -11.74 29.21
N ILE A 27 -29.97 -12.45 29.90
CA ILE A 27 -30.34 -13.65 30.68
C ILE A 27 -29.97 -13.44 32.16
N HIS A 28 -30.47 -12.36 32.75
CA HIS A 28 -30.19 -12.07 34.18
C HIS A 28 -31.25 -12.62 35.16
N ASN A 29 -32.23 -13.42 34.69
CA ASN A 29 -33.32 -13.90 35.55
C ASN A 29 -33.62 -15.40 35.47
N ILE A 30 -32.64 -16.26 35.14
CA ILE A 30 -32.81 -17.71 35.31
C ILE A 30 -31.74 -18.20 36.29
N ASN A 31 -32.05 -18.14 37.58
CA ASN A 31 -31.31 -18.75 38.67
C ASN A 31 -31.61 -20.25 38.69
N ILE A 32 -30.89 -21.06 37.87
CA ILE A 32 -31.01 -22.52 37.93
C ILE A 32 -29.92 -23.03 38.88
N ASN A 33 -30.35 -23.45 40.06
CA ASN A 33 -29.50 -24.06 41.06
C ASN A 33 -29.13 -25.49 40.65
N ILE A 34 -28.01 -25.60 39.87
CA ILE A 34 -27.57 -26.83 39.21
C ILE A 34 -27.16 -27.96 40.18
N MET A 35 -26.82 -27.62 41.43
CA MET A 35 -26.34 -28.61 42.41
C MET A 35 -27.45 -29.52 42.99
N ASN A 36 -28.69 -29.05 43.06
CA ASN A 36 -29.81 -29.89 43.55
C ASN A 36 -30.43 -30.83 42.50
N TYR A 37 -29.96 -30.71 41.23
CA TYR A 37 -30.46 -31.56 40.12
C TYR A 37 -29.58 -32.76 39.85
N TYR A 38 -28.37 -32.82 40.38
CA TYR A 38 -27.41 -33.91 40.06
C TYR A 38 -27.77 -35.23 40.71
N GLU A 39 -28.44 -35.22 41.86
CA GLU A 39 -28.89 -36.45 42.54
C GLU A 39 -30.19 -37.05 41.96
N LYS A 40 -31.00 -36.26 41.27
CA LYS A 40 -32.24 -36.71 40.60
C LYS A 40 -32.04 -37.23 39.19
N PHE A 41 -30.82 -37.19 38.62
CA PHE A 41 -30.55 -37.37 37.18
C PHE A 41 -30.05 -38.77 36.79
N LYS A 42 -29.95 -39.72 37.72
CA LYS A 42 -29.51 -41.11 37.40
C LYS A 42 -30.49 -41.94 36.56
N SER A 43 -31.67 -41.44 36.22
CA SER A 43 -32.71 -42.26 35.56
C SER A 43 -33.26 -41.74 34.21
N LYS A 44 -32.68 -40.73 33.54
CA LYS A 44 -33.28 -40.22 32.29
C LYS A 44 -32.27 -39.80 31.22
N MET A 45 -31.69 -40.75 30.48
CA MET A 45 -30.96 -40.51 29.25
C MET A 45 -31.75 -39.80 28.13
N LEU A 46 -33.07 -39.67 28.24
CA LEU A 46 -33.93 -39.02 27.26
C LEU A 46 -33.86 -37.49 27.25
N LYS A 47 -33.46 -36.85 28.37
CA LYS A 47 -33.40 -35.38 28.41
C LYS A 47 -32.10 -34.79 27.84
N ILE A 48 -31.02 -35.56 27.75
CA ILE A 48 -29.75 -35.11 27.18
C ILE A 48 -29.92 -34.92 25.66
N ASN A 49 -30.70 -35.74 24.99
CA ASN A 49 -31.01 -35.59 23.56
C ASN A 49 -31.83 -34.32 23.26
N ILE A 50 -32.77 -33.96 24.14
CA ILE A 50 -33.60 -32.76 23.90
C ILE A 50 -32.81 -31.47 24.12
N ILE A 51 -31.90 -31.43 25.09
CA ILE A 51 -31.01 -30.27 25.29
C ILE A 51 -29.98 -30.20 24.16
N GLY A 52 -29.43 -31.32 23.71
CA GLY A 52 -28.55 -31.37 22.53
C GLY A 52 -29.26 -30.94 21.24
N ILE A 53 -30.51 -31.37 21.06
CA ILE A 53 -31.36 -30.93 19.94
C ILE A 53 -31.72 -29.42 20.06
N LEU A 54 -32.06 -28.93 21.26
CA LEU A 54 -32.33 -27.52 21.50
C LEU A 54 -31.08 -26.66 21.32
N ILE A 55 -29.94 -27.12 21.79
CA ILE A 55 -28.65 -26.46 21.56
C ILE A 55 -28.27 -26.51 20.07
N TYR A 56 -28.49 -27.62 19.38
CA TYR A 56 -28.31 -27.75 17.93
C TYR A 56 -29.24 -26.79 17.17
N PHE A 57 -30.53 -26.72 17.54
CA PHE A 57 -31.48 -25.76 16.94
C PHE A 57 -31.15 -24.30 17.30
N LEU A 58 -30.68 -24.04 18.53
CA LEU A 58 -30.23 -22.71 18.93
C LEU A 58 -28.93 -22.33 18.18
N ILE A 59 -27.96 -23.22 18.09
CA ILE A 59 -26.74 -23.02 17.30
C ILE A 59 -27.10 -22.82 15.83
N LYS A 60 -28.01 -23.63 15.28
CA LYS A 60 -28.48 -23.48 13.90
C LYS A 60 -29.30 -22.20 13.67
N LYS A 61 -30.01 -21.70 14.66
CA LYS A 61 -30.77 -20.45 14.63
C LYS A 61 -29.88 -19.21 14.86
N TYR A 62 -28.78 -19.36 15.60
CA TYR A 62 -27.83 -18.26 15.89
C TYR A 62 -26.62 -18.21 14.96
N ASN A 63 -26.36 -19.26 14.17
CA ASN A 63 -25.32 -19.24 13.14
C ASN A 63 -25.76 -18.56 11.83
N LYS A 64 -26.90 -17.88 11.81
CA LYS A 64 -27.29 -17.04 10.68
C LYS A 64 -26.68 -15.67 10.92
N VAL A 65 -25.50 -15.40 10.36
CA VAL A 65 -24.90 -14.06 10.32
C VAL A 65 -25.81 -13.19 9.46
N ASN A 66 -26.31 -12.13 10.04
CA ASN A 66 -27.14 -11.13 9.39
C ASN A 66 -26.30 -9.85 9.24
N ILE A 67 -25.98 -9.48 8.02
CA ILE A 67 -25.17 -8.30 7.70
C ILE A 67 -26.10 -7.32 6.96
N GLY A 68 -26.19 -6.08 7.43
CA GLY A 68 -27.06 -5.07 6.82
C GLY A 68 -28.54 -5.46 6.74
N GLY A 69 -29.01 -6.40 7.58
CA GLY A 69 -30.38 -6.94 7.52
C GLY A 69 -30.57 -8.11 6.54
N LYS A 70 -29.53 -8.49 5.77
CA LYS A 70 -29.57 -9.63 4.83
C LYS A 70 -28.90 -10.87 5.42
N MET A 71 -29.46 -12.04 5.11
CA MET A 71 -28.90 -13.34 5.52
C MET A 71 -27.86 -13.80 4.51
N LEU A 72 -26.69 -14.21 5.02
CA LEU A 72 -25.64 -14.84 4.22
C LEU A 72 -25.88 -16.36 4.16
N ASP A 73 -26.82 -16.79 3.32
CA ASP A 73 -27.27 -18.19 3.29
C ASP A 73 -26.25 -19.14 2.63
N ILE A 74 -25.49 -18.64 1.65
CA ILE A 74 -24.50 -19.42 0.89
C ILE A 74 -23.12 -19.21 1.52
N LEU A 75 -22.67 -17.98 1.70
CA LEU A 75 -21.33 -17.64 2.19
C LEU A 75 -21.02 -18.27 3.56
N ASN A 76 -22.02 -18.36 4.45
CA ASN A 76 -21.84 -19.02 5.74
C ASN A 76 -21.42 -20.49 5.64
N LYS A 77 -21.72 -21.16 4.53
CA LYS A 77 -21.38 -22.57 4.29
C LYS A 77 -19.98 -22.73 3.70
N ILE A 78 -19.41 -21.68 3.12
CA ILE A 78 -18.11 -21.72 2.47
C ILE A 78 -17.03 -21.52 3.52
N ASN A 79 -16.16 -22.52 3.68
CA ASN A 79 -14.98 -22.49 4.56
C ASN A 79 -13.69 -22.75 3.78
N HIS A 80 -13.80 -23.49 2.67
CA HIS A 80 -12.70 -23.82 1.76
C HIS A 80 -13.15 -23.62 0.32
N PRO A 81 -12.26 -23.37 -0.62
CA PRO A 81 -12.61 -23.24 -2.04
C PRO A 81 -13.37 -24.45 -2.60
N SER A 82 -13.05 -25.65 -2.15
CA SER A 82 -13.75 -26.89 -2.57
C SER A 82 -15.24 -26.94 -2.23
N ASP A 83 -15.71 -26.12 -1.27
CA ASP A 83 -17.14 -26.04 -0.94
C ASP A 83 -17.97 -25.42 -2.07
N LEU A 84 -17.31 -24.78 -3.05
CA LEU A 84 -17.96 -24.22 -4.24
C LEU A 84 -18.42 -25.31 -5.23
N ASN A 85 -17.73 -26.44 -5.28
CA ASN A 85 -17.93 -27.51 -6.28
C ASN A 85 -19.34 -28.09 -6.26
N ASP A 86 -20.02 -28.06 -5.12
CA ASP A 86 -21.38 -28.60 -4.93
C ASP A 86 -22.48 -27.52 -5.19
N LEU A 87 -22.12 -26.30 -5.56
CA LEU A 87 -23.06 -25.21 -5.77
C LEU A 87 -23.55 -25.17 -7.22
N SER A 88 -24.86 -24.93 -7.38
CA SER A 88 -25.44 -24.58 -8.68
C SER A 88 -25.02 -23.17 -9.12
N ILE A 89 -25.12 -22.86 -10.41
CA ILE A 89 -24.89 -21.52 -10.95
C ILE A 89 -25.70 -20.47 -10.19
N ASP A 90 -27.00 -20.69 -9.98
CA ASP A 90 -27.87 -19.76 -9.21
C ASP A 90 -27.34 -19.50 -7.78
N ASN A 91 -26.75 -20.52 -7.14
CA ASN A 91 -26.15 -20.37 -5.82
C ASN A 91 -24.80 -19.63 -5.88
N LEU A 92 -24.01 -19.79 -6.93
CA LEU A 92 -22.78 -19.03 -7.16
C LEU A 92 -23.07 -17.54 -7.45
N GLU A 93 -24.13 -17.24 -8.22
CA GLU A 93 -24.59 -15.89 -8.44
C GLU A 93 -25.03 -15.24 -7.11
N LYS A 94 -25.84 -15.94 -6.32
CA LYS A 94 -26.21 -15.46 -4.98
C LYS A 94 -25.01 -15.27 -4.06
N LEU A 95 -24.01 -16.16 -4.13
CA LEU A 95 -22.76 -16.00 -3.39
C LEU A 95 -22.01 -14.71 -3.79
N SER A 96 -22.02 -14.35 -5.07
CA SER A 96 -21.42 -13.11 -5.55
C SER A 96 -22.07 -11.86 -4.94
N GLU A 97 -23.41 -11.88 -4.81
CA GLU A 97 -24.16 -10.81 -4.14
C GLU A 97 -23.84 -10.76 -2.63
N GLU A 98 -23.78 -11.90 -1.96
CA GLU A 98 -23.44 -11.98 -0.53
C GLU A 98 -22.02 -11.50 -0.25
N ILE A 99 -21.04 -11.83 -1.11
CA ILE A 99 -19.68 -11.31 -1.03
C ILE A 99 -19.64 -9.79 -1.16
N ARG A 100 -20.35 -9.21 -2.15
CA ARG A 100 -20.44 -7.74 -2.31
C ARG A 100 -21.09 -7.05 -1.13
N GLU A 101 -22.10 -7.64 -0.52
CA GLU A 101 -22.72 -7.08 0.70
C GLU A 101 -21.70 -7.04 1.84
N VAL A 102 -20.94 -8.11 2.05
CA VAL A 102 -19.87 -8.19 3.06
C VAL A 102 -18.77 -7.15 2.78
N LEU A 103 -18.35 -7.02 1.53
CA LEU A 103 -17.36 -6.03 1.13
C LEU A 103 -17.86 -4.59 1.36
N LEU A 104 -19.12 -4.30 1.02
CA LEU A 104 -19.73 -2.99 1.24
C LEU A 104 -19.72 -2.62 2.72
N GLN A 105 -20.13 -3.56 3.60
CA GLN A 105 -20.15 -3.34 5.05
C GLN A 105 -18.76 -3.11 5.64
N LYS A 106 -17.77 -3.91 5.22
CA LYS A 106 -16.38 -3.72 5.68
C LYS A 106 -15.82 -2.38 5.20
N LEU A 107 -15.92 -2.11 3.90
CA LEU A 107 -15.26 -0.96 3.28
C LEU A 107 -15.91 0.36 3.66
N SER A 108 -17.24 0.38 3.87
CA SER A 108 -17.91 1.58 4.37
C SER A 108 -17.44 1.99 5.77
N LYS A 109 -17.02 1.03 6.61
CA LYS A 109 -16.55 1.29 7.98
C LYS A 109 -15.04 1.47 8.09
N ASN A 110 -14.28 0.78 7.26
CA ASN A 110 -12.81 0.70 7.41
C ASN A 110 -12.04 1.37 6.26
N GLY A 111 -12.69 1.65 5.13
CA GLY A 111 -12.02 2.04 3.90
C GLY A 111 -11.30 0.88 3.23
N GLY A 112 -10.62 1.15 2.12
CA GLY A 112 -9.82 0.19 1.36
C GLY A 112 -10.13 0.20 -0.14
N HIS A 113 -9.58 -0.77 -0.89
CA HIS A 113 -9.78 -0.89 -2.33
C HIS A 113 -11.19 -1.37 -2.65
N PHE A 114 -12.01 -0.49 -3.25
CA PHE A 114 -13.43 -0.73 -3.50
C PHE A 114 -13.68 -1.28 -4.91
N GLY A 115 -13.48 -0.43 -5.92
CA GLY A 115 -13.83 -0.74 -7.31
C GLY A 115 -13.20 -2.00 -7.87
N PRO A 116 -11.87 -2.23 -7.67
CA PRO A 116 -11.20 -3.44 -8.12
C PRO A 116 -11.81 -4.72 -7.55
N ASN A 117 -12.14 -4.73 -6.26
CA ASN A 117 -12.72 -5.91 -5.60
C ASN A 117 -14.14 -6.21 -6.08
N PHE A 118 -14.97 -5.18 -6.22
CA PHE A 118 -16.36 -5.35 -6.69
C PHE A 118 -16.42 -5.83 -8.14
N GLY A 119 -15.43 -5.47 -8.96
CA GLY A 119 -15.33 -5.89 -10.36
C GLY A 119 -14.94 -7.35 -10.54
N MET A 120 -14.16 -7.93 -9.62
CA MET A 120 -13.55 -9.25 -9.80
C MET A 120 -14.29 -10.42 -9.12
N VAL A 121 -15.40 -10.17 -8.45
CA VAL A 121 -16.08 -11.20 -7.61
C VAL A 121 -16.41 -12.45 -8.40
N GLU A 122 -17.08 -12.34 -9.54
CA GLU A 122 -17.49 -13.48 -10.35
C GLU A 122 -16.30 -14.24 -10.93
N ALA A 123 -15.31 -13.52 -11.46
CA ALA A 123 -14.11 -14.14 -12.00
C ALA A 123 -13.35 -14.93 -10.93
N ILE A 124 -13.23 -14.40 -9.70
CA ILE A 124 -12.57 -15.10 -8.58
C ILE A 124 -13.37 -16.32 -8.12
N ILE A 125 -14.71 -16.23 -8.04
CA ILE A 125 -15.56 -17.39 -7.73
C ILE A 125 -15.36 -18.48 -8.78
N ALA A 126 -15.40 -18.13 -10.07
CA ALA A 126 -15.21 -19.08 -11.16
C ALA A 126 -13.80 -19.70 -11.16
N MET A 127 -12.76 -18.91 -10.84
CA MET A 127 -11.40 -19.43 -10.66
C MET A 127 -11.37 -20.52 -9.58
N HIS A 128 -11.91 -20.24 -8.41
CA HIS A 128 -11.93 -21.22 -7.30
C HIS A 128 -12.90 -22.38 -7.51
N TYR A 129 -13.88 -22.23 -8.40
CA TYR A 129 -14.76 -23.33 -8.81
C TYR A 129 -14.07 -24.31 -9.76
N VAL A 130 -13.16 -23.81 -10.61
CA VAL A 130 -12.51 -24.61 -11.67
C VAL A 130 -11.14 -25.14 -11.25
N PHE A 131 -10.31 -24.30 -10.64
CA PHE A 131 -8.94 -24.63 -10.26
C PHE A 131 -8.84 -25.07 -8.79
N GLU A 132 -7.86 -25.90 -8.49
CA GLU A 132 -7.65 -26.50 -7.16
C GLU A 132 -6.60 -25.72 -6.35
N SER A 133 -6.92 -24.52 -5.87
CA SER A 133 -6.01 -23.78 -4.97
C SER A 133 -5.96 -24.46 -3.57
N PRO A 134 -4.77 -24.62 -2.91
CA PRO A 134 -3.46 -24.07 -3.26
C PRO A 134 -2.59 -24.94 -4.18
N LYS A 135 -3.08 -26.10 -4.68
CA LYS A 135 -2.33 -26.90 -5.65
C LYS A 135 -2.05 -26.08 -6.90
N ASP A 136 -3.10 -25.55 -7.55
CA ASP A 136 -2.99 -24.57 -8.61
C ASP A 136 -2.59 -23.20 -8.01
N LYS A 137 -1.64 -22.52 -8.63
CA LYS A 137 -1.00 -21.32 -8.10
C LYS A 137 -1.59 -20.05 -8.69
N PHE A 138 -2.13 -19.17 -7.84
CA PHE A 138 -2.64 -17.86 -8.25
C PHE A 138 -1.69 -16.76 -7.82
N VAL A 139 -1.29 -15.88 -8.74
CA VAL A 139 -0.48 -14.69 -8.45
C VAL A 139 -1.25 -13.46 -8.90
N PHE A 140 -1.73 -12.69 -7.95
CA PHE A 140 -2.47 -11.46 -8.20
C PHE A 140 -1.51 -10.28 -8.31
N ASP A 141 -1.59 -9.53 -9.41
CA ASP A 141 -0.86 -8.27 -9.58
C ASP A 141 -1.38 -7.22 -8.61
N VAL A 142 -0.50 -6.44 -7.95
CA VAL A 142 -0.86 -5.57 -6.83
C VAL A 142 -1.54 -6.32 -5.69
N SER A 143 -2.39 -7.27 -6.02
CA SER A 143 -3.24 -8.09 -5.16
C SER A 143 -4.35 -7.34 -4.39
N HIS A 144 -4.52 -6.05 -4.66
CA HIS A 144 -5.55 -5.21 -4.05
C HIS A 144 -6.99 -5.61 -4.42
N GLN A 145 -7.18 -6.44 -5.46
CA GLN A 145 -8.45 -7.00 -5.92
C GLN A 145 -8.73 -8.41 -5.36
N SER A 146 -7.97 -8.87 -4.36
CA SER A 146 -8.00 -10.25 -3.87
C SER A 146 -8.98 -10.53 -2.73
N TYR A 147 -9.88 -9.59 -2.37
CA TYR A 147 -10.72 -9.76 -1.17
C TYR A 147 -11.69 -10.95 -1.29
N ALA A 148 -12.30 -11.18 -2.48
CA ALA A 148 -13.11 -12.37 -2.71
C ALA A 148 -12.29 -13.67 -2.58
N HIS A 149 -11.04 -13.70 -3.07
CA HIS A 149 -10.11 -14.79 -2.88
C HIS A 149 -9.85 -15.04 -1.38
N LYS A 150 -9.57 -14.01 -0.60
CA LYS A 150 -9.37 -14.12 0.85
C LYS A 150 -10.61 -14.66 1.57
N ILE A 151 -11.79 -14.19 1.18
CA ILE A 151 -13.08 -14.66 1.73
C ILE A 151 -13.26 -16.17 1.47
N LEU A 152 -13.01 -16.63 0.24
CA LEU A 152 -13.20 -18.01 -0.17
C LEU A 152 -12.13 -18.97 0.38
N THR A 153 -10.97 -18.46 0.75
CA THR A 153 -9.82 -19.22 1.28
C THR A 153 -9.71 -19.17 2.81
N GLY A 154 -10.85 -19.12 3.50
CA GLY A 154 -10.93 -19.32 4.95
C GLY A 154 -10.78 -18.04 5.80
N ARG A 155 -10.60 -16.86 5.19
CA ARG A 155 -10.42 -15.58 5.92
C ARG A 155 -11.70 -14.73 6.02
N LYS A 156 -12.87 -15.31 5.74
CA LYS A 156 -14.16 -14.60 5.72
C LYS A 156 -14.49 -13.84 7.01
N GLU A 157 -14.05 -14.34 8.18
CA GLU A 157 -14.29 -13.68 9.47
C GLU A 157 -13.64 -12.27 9.52
N GLY A 158 -12.49 -12.06 8.85
CA GLY A 158 -11.86 -10.76 8.71
C GLY A 158 -12.65 -9.78 7.83
N PHE A 159 -13.75 -10.21 7.21
CA PHE A 159 -14.65 -9.39 6.41
C PHE A 159 -16.05 -9.26 6.99
N ILE A 160 -16.46 -10.23 7.80
CA ILE A 160 -17.82 -10.32 8.39
C ILE A 160 -17.86 -9.70 9.79
N ASP A 161 -16.88 -10.01 10.64
CA ASP A 161 -16.84 -9.51 12.02
C ASP A 161 -16.02 -8.20 12.09
N GLU A 162 -16.66 -7.12 12.45
CA GLU A 162 -16.03 -5.80 12.57
C GLU A 162 -14.78 -5.78 13.48
N LYS A 163 -14.77 -6.63 14.51
CA LYS A 163 -13.61 -6.75 15.41
C LYS A 163 -12.41 -7.42 14.74
N SER A 164 -12.68 -8.17 13.68
CA SER A 164 -11.68 -8.92 12.93
C SER A 164 -11.24 -8.20 11.64
N TYR A 165 -11.80 -7.02 11.31
CA TYR A 165 -11.50 -6.31 10.05
C TYR A 165 -10.01 -6.03 9.85
N LYS A 166 -9.27 -5.77 10.93
CA LYS A 166 -7.83 -5.47 10.87
C LYS A 166 -6.93 -6.71 10.91
N THR A 167 -7.49 -7.91 11.05
CA THR A 167 -6.70 -9.15 11.10
C THR A 167 -6.27 -9.66 9.73
N VAL A 168 -6.87 -9.11 8.66
CA VAL A 168 -6.59 -9.49 7.27
C VAL A 168 -6.07 -8.26 6.53
N SER A 169 -4.91 -8.40 5.86
CA SER A 169 -4.31 -7.33 5.06
C SER A 169 -5.13 -7.03 3.81
N GLY A 170 -4.87 -5.87 3.21
CA GLY A 170 -5.46 -5.46 1.94
C GLY A 170 -4.83 -6.12 0.70
N TYR A 171 -3.77 -6.92 0.89
CA TYR A 171 -2.96 -7.56 -0.15
C TYR A 171 -2.78 -9.04 0.14
N THR A 172 -2.32 -9.84 -0.85
CA THR A 172 -1.96 -11.23 -0.60
C THR A 172 -0.81 -11.30 0.40
N ASN A 173 -0.90 -12.28 1.32
CA ASN A 173 0.10 -12.47 2.36
C ASN A 173 0.25 -13.97 2.69
N PRO A 174 1.41 -14.57 2.38
CA PRO A 174 1.68 -15.99 2.69
C PRO A 174 1.61 -16.33 4.18
N GLU A 175 1.78 -15.37 5.08
CA GLU A 175 1.64 -15.59 6.51
C GLU A 175 0.16 -15.73 6.95
N GLU A 176 -0.77 -15.21 6.14
CA GLU A 176 -2.21 -15.34 6.40
C GLU A 176 -2.79 -16.65 5.86
N SER A 177 -2.25 -17.17 4.74
CA SER A 177 -2.85 -18.32 4.05
C SER A 177 -1.87 -19.00 3.09
N GLU A 178 -1.90 -20.34 3.04
CA GLU A 178 -1.19 -21.15 2.05
C GLU A 178 -1.66 -20.94 0.59
N HIS A 179 -2.79 -20.27 0.40
CA HIS A 179 -3.33 -19.91 -0.91
C HIS A 179 -2.66 -18.65 -1.50
N ASP A 180 -1.93 -17.89 -0.70
CA ASP A 180 -1.18 -16.71 -1.11
C ASP A 180 0.30 -17.08 -1.25
N PHE A 181 0.91 -16.87 -2.43
CA PHE A 181 2.30 -17.31 -2.68
C PHE A 181 3.32 -16.18 -2.49
N PHE A 182 2.88 -14.92 -2.58
CA PHE A 182 3.73 -13.74 -2.46
C PHE A 182 3.01 -12.62 -1.72
N ASN A 183 3.76 -11.79 -1.00
CA ASN A 183 3.34 -10.45 -0.62
C ASN A 183 3.49 -9.57 -1.87
N VAL A 184 2.39 -9.19 -2.51
CA VAL A 184 2.39 -8.32 -3.68
C VAL A 184 1.58 -7.07 -3.37
N GLY A 185 2.16 -5.89 -3.58
CA GLY A 185 1.47 -4.60 -3.40
C GLY A 185 1.80 -3.63 -4.54
N HIS A 186 2.89 -3.88 -5.28
CA HIS A 186 3.27 -3.10 -6.44
C HIS A 186 2.75 -3.72 -7.73
N THR A 187 2.58 -2.88 -8.73
CA THR A 187 2.05 -3.25 -10.06
C THR A 187 3.07 -3.97 -10.91
N SER A 188 2.57 -4.69 -11.93
CA SER A 188 3.33 -5.20 -13.09
C SER A 188 4.21 -6.42 -12.83
N THR A 189 4.23 -6.97 -11.60
CA THR A 189 5.15 -8.04 -11.21
C THR A 189 4.56 -9.45 -11.32
N SER A 190 3.24 -9.59 -11.39
CA SER A 190 2.56 -10.89 -11.28
C SER A 190 2.95 -11.88 -12.38
N ILE A 191 3.13 -11.41 -13.63
CA ILE A 191 3.49 -12.26 -14.76
C ILE A 191 4.90 -12.84 -14.54
N SER A 192 5.86 -12.02 -14.12
CA SER A 192 7.23 -12.44 -13.83
C SER A 192 7.30 -13.43 -12.67
N LEU A 193 6.62 -13.13 -11.54
CA LEU A 193 6.55 -14.03 -10.39
C LEU A 193 5.91 -15.37 -10.74
N ALA A 194 4.79 -15.35 -11.45
CA ALA A 194 4.10 -16.55 -11.89
C ALA A 194 4.92 -17.36 -12.91
N SER A 195 5.62 -16.68 -13.84
CA SER A 195 6.57 -17.34 -14.77
C SER A 195 7.66 -18.11 -14.02
N GLY A 196 8.17 -17.53 -12.92
CA GLY A 196 9.13 -18.21 -12.04
C GLY A 196 8.55 -19.49 -11.41
N LEU A 197 7.26 -19.45 -10.94
CA LEU A 197 6.57 -20.62 -10.42
C LEU A 197 6.39 -21.71 -11.51
N ALA A 198 5.97 -21.31 -12.72
CA ALA A 198 5.81 -22.22 -13.85
C ALA A 198 7.14 -22.89 -14.22
N LYS A 199 8.22 -22.10 -14.30
CA LYS A 199 9.56 -22.65 -14.59
C LYS A 199 10.03 -23.63 -13.52
N ALA A 200 9.81 -23.33 -12.24
CA ALA A 200 10.16 -24.22 -11.14
C ALA A 200 9.34 -25.51 -11.16
N ARG A 201 8.04 -25.44 -11.45
CA ARG A 201 7.15 -26.61 -11.66
C ARG A 201 7.69 -27.51 -12.76
N ASP A 202 8.04 -26.93 -13.92
CA ASP A 202 8.52 -27.69 -15.08
C ASP A 202 9.84 -28.41 -14.78
N LEU A 203 10.77 -27.76 -14.08
CA LEU A 203 12.03 -28.35 -13.66
C LEU A 203 11.83 -29.50 -12.67
N LYS A 204 10.84 -29.40 -11.79
CA LYS A 204 10.47 -30.45 -10.83
C LYS A 204 9.59 -31.53 -11.46
N LYS A 205 9.07 -31.31 -12.68
CA LYS A 205 8.10 -32.20 -13.34
C LYS A 205 6.82 -32.39 -12.52
N GLU A 206 6.38 -31.34 -11.85
CA GLU A 206 5.12 -31.28 -11.13
C GLU A 206 3.99 -30.90 -12.10
N ASP A 207 2.76 -31.26 -11.74
CA ASP A 207 1.57 -31.09 -12.56
C ASP A 207 0.52 -30.25 -11.82
N TYR A 208 0.51 -28.93 -12.11
CA TYR A 208 -0.49 -27.97 -11.62
C TYR A 208 -0.55 -26.74 -12.51
N ASN A 209 -1.67 -26.03 -12.48
CA ASN A 209 -1.83 -24.80 -13.21
C ASN A 209 -1.12 -23.62 -12.50
N VAL A 210 -0.57 -22.70 -13.28
CA VAL A 210 -0.06 -21.43 -12.79
C VAL A 210 -0.81 -20.31 -13.48
N VAL A 211 -1.45 -19.45 -12.69
CA VAL A 211 -2.33 -18.37 -13.15
C VAL A 211 -1.81 -17.03 -12.64
N ALA A 212 -1.40 -16.15 -13.54
CA ALA A 212 -1.14 -14.75 -13.25
C ALA A 212 -2.42 -13.94 -13.50
N ILE A 213 -2.79 -13.06 -12.58
CA ILE A 213 -3.95 -12.17 -12.70
C ILE A 213 -3.43 -10.73 -12.70
N ILE A 214 -3.62 -10.00 -13.79
CA ILE A 214 -3.14 -8.63 -13.95
C ILE A 214 -4.26 -7.70 -14.43
N GLY A 215 -4.35 -6.49 -13.86
CA GLY A 215 -5.24 -5.46 -14.35
C GLY A 215 -4.68 -4.77 -15.61
N ASP A 216 -5.58 -4.24 -16.44
CA ASP A 216 -5.23 -3.48 -17.65
C ASP A 216 -4.27 -2.32 -17.34
N GLY A 217 -4.49 -1.55 -16.25
CA GLY A 217 -3.60 -0.48 -15.83
C GLY A 217 -2.16 -0.92 -15.59
N SER A 218 -1.96 -2.10 -15.00
CA SER A 218 -0.64 -2.64 -14.68
C SER A 218 0.13 -3.15 -15.90
N LEU A 219 -0.52 -3.38 -17.04
CA LEU A 219 0.14 -3.80 -18.27
C LEU A 219 1.07 -2.74 -18.88
N SER A 220 0.93 -1.46 -18.50
CA SER A 220 1.83 -0.40 -18.96
C SER A 220 3.21 -0.43 -18.32
N GLY A 221 3.39 -1.16 -17.22
CA GLY A 221 4.69 -1.30 -16.58
C GLY A 221 5.67 -2.14 -17.40
N GLY A 222 6.94 -1.73 -17.45
CA GLY A 222 7.98 -2.40 -18.22
C GLY A 222 8.12 -3.88 -17.86
N GLU A 223 8.12 -4.21 -16.57
CA GLU A 223 8.25 -5.60 -16.10
C GLU A 223 7.11 -6.50 -16.58
N ALA A 224 5.87 -5.98 -16.70
CA ALA A 224 4.76 -6.75 -17.24
C ALA A 224 4.99 -7.12 -18.71
N LEU A 225 5.52 -6.17 -19.51
CA LEU A 225 5.87 -6.41 -20.92
C LEU A 225 7.04 -7.38 -21.04
N GLU A 226 8.06 -7.28 -20.19
CA GLU A 226 9.17 -8.24 -20.11
C GLU A 226 8.67 -9.64 -19.74
N GLY A 227 7.76 -9.74 -18.78
CA GLY A 227 7.12 -10.99 -18.39
C GLY A 227 6.30 -11.64 -19.51
N LEU A 228 5.51 -10.84 -20.25
CA LEU A 228 4.78 -11.31 -21.44
C LEU A 228 5.72 -11.80 -22.53
N ASN A 229 6.79 -11.05 -22.83
CA ASN A 229 7.79 -11.42 -23.81
C ASN A 229 8.49 -12.74 -23.44
N PHE A 230 8.87 -12.89 -22.17
CA PHE A 230 9.46 -14.15 -21.69
C PHE A 230 8.47 -15.31 -21.78
N ALA A 231 7.22 -15.12 -21.34
CA ALA A 231 6.20 -16.16 -21.34
C ALA A 231 5.91 -16.68 -22.76
N GLY A 232 5.85 -15.79 -23.76
CA GLY A 232 5.53 -16.16 -25.13
C GLY A 232 6.66 -16.86 -25.91
N SER A 233 7.92 -16.77 -25.41
CA SER A 233 9.08 -17.35 -26.10
C SER A 233 9.76 -18.50 -25.34
N GLU A 234 9.77 -18.46 -24.01
CA GLU A 234 10.59 -19.33 -23.17
C GLU A 234 9.80 -20.35 -22.34
N LEU A 235 8.47 -20.16 -22.18
CA LEU A 235 7.59 -21.13 -21.55
C LEU A 235 6.86 -21.95 -22.62
N ASN A 236 6.97 -23.27 -22.53
CA ASN A 236 6.28 -24.24 -23.40
C ASN A 236 5.45 -25.21 -22.55
N SER A 237 4.75 -24.67 -21.58
CA SER A 237 4.00 -25.44 -20.59
C SER A 237 2.79 -24.64 -20.11
N ASN A 238 1.94 -25.25 -19.28
CA ASN A 238 0.78 -24.58 -18.71
C ASN A 238 1.15 -23.24 -18.04
N PHE A 239 0.64 -22.15 -18.60
CA PHE A 239 0.76 -20.83 -18.03
C PHE A 239 -0.39 -19.94 -18.48
N ILE A 240 -1.23 -19.50 -17.54
CA ILE A 240 -2.45 -18.76 -17.82
C ILE A 240 -2.27 -17.33 -17.31
N ILE A 241 -2.46 -16.34 -18.19
CA ILE A 241 -2.40 -14.91 -17.86
C ILE A 241 -3.79 -14.32 -18.02
N ILE A 242 -4.47 -14.02 -16.91
CA ILE A 242 -5.78 -13.36 -16.90
C ILE A 242 -5.56 -11.85 -16.90
N VAL A 243 -5.89 -11.20 -18.01
CA VAL A 243 -5.93 -9.74 -18.14
C VAL A 243 -7.33 -9.25 -17.78
N ASN A 244 -7.47 -8.62 -16.62
CA ASN A 244 -8.72 -8.01 -16.17
C ASN A 244 -8.82 -6.59 -16.73
N ASP A 245 -9.54 -6.41 -17.82
CA ASP A 245 -9.76 -5.14 -18.47
C ASP A 245 -11.07 -4.49 -18.00
N ASN A 246 -10.95 -3.36 -17.31
CA ASN A 246 -12.10 -2.55 -16.89
C ASN A 246 -11.99 -1.09 -17.40
N GLN A 247 -11.04 -0.85 -18.32
CA GLN A 247 -10.78 0.41 -19.00
C GLN A 247 -10.26 1.53 -18.08
N GLN A 248 -9.66 1.16 -16.93
CA GLN A 248 -9.17 2.16 -16.00
C GLN A 248 -8.13 1.63 -15.03
N SER A 249 -7.06 2.38 -14.83
CA SER A 249 -6.15 2.21 -13.70
C SER A 249 -6.73 2.88 -12.44
N ILE A 250 -5.99 3.71 -11.70
CA ILE A 250 -6.59 4.65 -10.74
C ILE A 250 -7.34 5.75 -11.53
N ALA A 251 -6.60 6.54 -12.33
CA ALA A 251 -7.13 7.48 -13.31
C ALA A 251 -7.37 6.78 -14.68
N GLU A 252 -7.55 7.55 -15.73
CA GLU A 252 -7.69 7.04 -17.10
C GLU A 252 -6.42 6.33 -17.56
N ASN A 253 -6.57 5.33 -18.40
CA ASN A 253 -5.44 4.65 -19.04
C ASN A 253 -4.85 5.50 -20.17
N HIS A 254 -3.51 5.57 -20.26
CA HIS A 254 -2.79 6.33 -21.26
C HIS A 254 -1.82 5.47 -22.05
N GLY A 255 -1.72 5.71 -23.36
CA GLY A 255 -0.72 5.08 -24.24
C GLY A 255 -1.29 4.19 -25.33
N GLY A 256 -0.40 3.73 -26.22
CA GLY A 256 -0.73 2.94 -27.40
C GLY A 256 -1.24 1.54 -27.08
N LEU A 257 -0.80 0.95 -25.96
CA LEU A 257 -1.28 -0.35 -25.47
C LEU A 257 -2.80 -0.38 -25.34
N TYR A 258 -3.39 0.66 -24.78
CA TYR A 258 -4.83 0.71 -24.51
C TYR A 258 -5.65 0.87 -25.76
N LYS A 259 -5.11 1.52 -26.82
CA LYS A 259 -5.74 1.53 -28.15
C LYS A 259 -5.85 0.13 -28.73
N ASN A 260 -4.85 -0.73 -28.47
CA ASN A 260 -4.93 -2.12 -28.89
C ASN A 260 -5.94 -2.93 -28.05
N LEU A 261 -6.04 -2.70 -26.75
CA LEU A 261 -7.07 -3.32 -25.92
C LEU A 261 -8.46 -2.86 -26.34
N ASP A 262 -8.66 -1.58 -26.67
CA ASP A 262 -9.92 -1.03 -27.23
C ASP A 262 -10.30 -1.78 -28.52
N GLU A 263 -9.37 -1.89 -29.49
CA GLU A 263 -9.59 -2.61 -30.75
C GLU A 263 -9.95 -4.09 -30.52
N LEU A 264 -9.29 -4.73 -29.56
CA LEU A 264 -9.58 -6.12 -29.18
C LEU A 264 -10.98 -6.27 -28.56
N ARG A 265 -11.42 -5.32 -27.71
CA ARG A 265 -12.78 -5.29 -27.17
C ARG A 265 -13.82 -5.07 -28.28
N ASP A 266 -13.63 -4.05 -29.12
CA ASP A 266 -14.58 -3.65 -30.15
C ASP A 266 -14.76 -4.75 -31.20
N THR A 267 -13.76 -5.56 -31.44
CA THR A 267 -13.79 -6.69 -32.37
C THR A 267 -14.10 -8.04 -31.70
N ASN A 268 -14.48 -8.04 -30.44
CA ASN A 268 -14.69 -9.26 -29.65
C ASN A 268 -13.48 -10.22 -29.75
N GLY A 269 -12.28 -9.68 -29.60
CA GLY A 269 -11.02 -10.41 -29.66
C GLY A 269 -10.51 -10.82 -31.04
N GLN A 270 -11.20 -10.37 -32.13
CA GLN A 270 -10.89 -10.81 -33.50
C GLN A 270 -9.95 -9.85 -34.25
N ALA A 271 -9.50 -8.75 -33.65
CA ALA A 271 -8.57 -7.85 -34.31
C ALA A 271 -7.30 -8.58 -34.76
N SER A 272 -6.86 -8.26 -35.97
CA SER A 272 -5.59 -8.79 -36.50
C SER A 272 -4.37 -8.21 -35.81
N ASN A 273 -4.48 -6.97 -35.34
CA ASN A 273 -3.51 -6.32 -34.49
C ASN A 273 -3.70 -6.77 -33.04
N ASN A 274 -2.89 -7.69 -32.56
CA ASN A 274 -3.00 -8.25 -31.22
C ASN A 274 -1.60 -8.38 -30.60
N LEU A 275 -1.32 -7.52 -29.64
CA LEU A 275 -0.03 -7.46 -28.96
C LEU A 275 0.38 -8.80 -28.35
N PHE A 276 -0.55 -9.52 -27.74
CA PHE A 276 -0.28 -10.80 -27.06
C PHE A 276 0.12 -11.88 -28.08
N LYS A 277 -0.60 -11.97 -29.20
CA LYS A 277 -0.23 -12.89 -30.30
C LYS A 277 1.09 -12.51 -30.95
N ALA A 278 1.40 -11.20 -31.06
CA ALA A 278 2.69 -10.75 -31.57
C ALA A 278 3.87 -11.16 -30.68
N MET A 279 3.64 -11.36 -29.40
CA MET A 279 4.62 -11.88 -28.43
C MET A 279 4.69 -13.43 -28.37
N GLY A 280 3.90 -14.15 -29.21
CA GLY A 280 3.91 -15.61 -29.27
C GLY A 280 2.93 -16.30 -28.28
N LEU A 281 2.03 -15.54 -27.67
CA LEU A 281 1.05 -16.07 -26.74
C LEU A 281 -0.26 -16.44 -27.44
N ASP A 282 -0.87 -17.53 -27.06
CA ASP A 282 -2.27 -17.78 -27.41
C ASP A 282 -3.17 -16.77 -26.70
N TYR A 283 -4.34 -16.52 -27.29
CA TYR A 283 -5.23 -15.45 -26.84
C TYR A 283 -6.70 -15.81 -26.97
N ILE A 284 -7.46 -15.58 -25.92
CA ILE A 284 -8.89 -15.69 -25.89
C ILE A 284 -9.51 -14.45 -25.20
N TYR A 285 -10.67 -14.00 -25.68
CA TYR A 285 -11.39 -12.85 -25.13
C TYR A 285 -12.77 -13.27 -24.62
N GLU A 286 -13.19 -12.74 -23.45
CA GLU A 286 -14.54 -12.85 -22.90
C GLU A 286 -15.08 -11.44 -22.58
N ALA A 287 -16.15 -11.07 -23.30
CA ALA A 287 -16.78 -9.75 -23.17
C ALA A 287 -17.54 -9.53 -21.87
N ASP A 288 -17.93 -10.61 -21.19
CA ASP A 288 -18.78 -10.58 -19.99
C ASP A 288 -18.10 -11.31 -18.82
N GLY A 289 -16.98 -10.77 -18.38
CA GLY A 289 -16.17 -11.30 -17.26
C GLY A 289 -16.89 -11.23 -15.89
N ASN A 290 -18.10 -10.64 -15.86
CA ASN A 290 -18.96 -10.65 -14.68
C ASN A 290 -20.14 -11.64 -14.79
N ASN A 291 -20.10 -12.55 -15.73
CA ASN A 291 -21.04 -13.67 -15.86
C ASN A 291 -20.36 -14.96 -15.36
N ILE A 292 -20.85 -15.52 -14.26
CA ILE A 292 -20.22 -16.69 -13.60
C ILE A 292 -20.20 -17.90 -14.52
N GLU A 293 -21.30 -18.19 -15.20
CA GLU A 293 -21.42 -19.36 -16.08
C GLU A 293 -20.39 -19.31 -17.22
N LYS A 294 -20.32 -18.16 -17.94
CA LYS A 294 -19.32 -17.93 -18.99
C LYS A 294 -17.88 -18.01 -18.47
N MET A 295 -17.62 -17.48 -17.29
CA MET A 295 -16.28 -17.54 -16.69
C MET A 295 -15.91 -18.98 -16.32
N ILE A 296 -16.84 -19.78 -15.81
CA ILE A 296 -16.62 -21.21 -15.53
C ILE A 296 -16.34 -21.97 -16.82
N GLU A 297 -17.16 -21.80 -17.86
CA GLU A 297 -16.96 -22.42 -19.18
C GLU A 297 -15.59 -22.07 -19.77
N LEU A 298 -15.21 -20.77 -19.69
CA LEU A 298 -13.93 -20.29 -20.17
C LEU A 298 -12.76 -20.94 -19.42
N PHE A 299 -12.80 -20.94 -18.09
CA PHE A 299 -11.72 -21.52 -17.29
C PHE A 299 -11.64 -23.05 -17.42
N GLN A 300 -12.77 -23.75 -17.53
CA GLN A 300 -12.79 -25.19 -17.84
C GLN A 300 -12.13 -25.51 -19.18
N LYS A 301 -12.29 -24.66 -20.17
CA LYS A 301 -11.70 -24.83 -21.51
C LYS A 301 -10.17 -24.67 -21.51
N ILE A 302 -9.63 -23.85 -20.60
CA ILE A 302 -8.19 -23.54 -20.54
C ILE A 302 -7.47 -24.21 -19.36
N LYS A 303 -8.19 -24.87 -18.46
CA LYS A 303 -7.60 -25.67 -17.39
C LYS A 303 -6.72 -26.76 -18.01
N ASP A 304 -5.54 -26.97 -17.44
CA ASP A 304 -4.58 -27.97 -17.87
C ASP A 304 -4.08 -27.82 -19.33
N ILE A 305 -4.14 -26.59 -19.87
CA ILE A 305 -3.55 -26.26 -21.17
C ILE A 305 -2.03 -26.49 -21.12
N ASP A 306 -1.42 -26.88 -22.25
CA ASP A 306 0.00 -27.27 -22.34
C ASP A 306 0.94 -26.17 -22.86
N HIS A 307 0.44 -24.95 -23.00
CA HIS A 307 1.16 -23.79 -23.52
C HIS A 307 0.68 -22.49 -22.85
N PRO A 308 1.44 -21.38 -22.96
CA PRO A 308 1.03 -20.08 -22.41
C PRO A 308 -0.15 -19.45 -23.17
N ILE A 309 -1.12 -18.94 -22.42
CA ILE A 309 -2.30 -18.26 -22.96
C ILE A 309 -2.64 -16.98 -22.21
N VAL A 310 -3.05 -15.95 -22.95
CA VAL A 310 -3.68 -14.74 -22.40
C VAL A 310 -5.20 -14.86 -22.48
N VAL A 311 -5.84 -14.71 -21.34
CA VAL A 311 -7.29 -14.70 -21.15
C VAL A 311 -7.70 -13.26 -20.84
N HIS A 312 -8.13 -12.55 -21.86
CA HIS A 312 -8.57 -11.17 -21.73
C HIS A 312 -10.06 -11.11 -21.36
N ILE A 313 -10.37 -10.71 -20.13
CA ILE A 313 -11.75 -10.61 -19.63
C ILE A 313 -12.13 -9.14 -19.47
N ASN A 314 -13.33 -8.78 -19.92
CA ASN A 314 -13.87 -7.45 -19.69
C ASN A 314 -14.76 -7.47 -18.45
N THR A 315 -14.42 -6.64 -17.43
CA THR A 315 -15.18 -6.55 -16.18
C THR A 315 -15.64 -5.11 -15.90
N LYS A 316 -16.64 -4.99 -15.04
CA LYS A 316 -17.18 -3.69 -14.63
C LYS A 316 -16.61 -3.29 -13.26
N LYS A 317 -15.68 -2.33 -13.24
CA LYS A 317 -15.12 -1.77 -12.00
C LYS A 317 -16.23 -1.20 -11.11
N GLY A 318 -16.30 -1.62 -9.83
CA GLY A 318 -17.32 -1.16 -8.90
C GLY A 318 -18.70 -1.81 -9.07
N LYS A 319 -18.83 -2.91 -9.85
CA LYS A 319 -20.09 -3.60 -10.14
C LYS A 319 -20.96 -3.82 -8.89
N GLY A 320 -22.24 -3.44 -9.00
CA GLY A 320 -23.24 -3.62 -7.94
C GLY A 320 -23.32 -2.45 -6.95
N TYR A 321 -22.47 -1.41 -7.11
CA TYR A 321 -22.58 -0.17 -6.35
C TYR A 321 -22.56 1.03 -7.29
N LYS A 322 -23.75 1.62 -7.50
CA LYS A 322 -23.97 2.63 -8.53
C LYS A 322 -22.98 3.80 -8.51
N LEU A 323 -22.67 4.33 -7.33
CA LEU A 323 -21.74 5.46 -7.20
C LEU A 323 -20.30 5.10 -7.67
N ALA A 324 -19.88 3.86 -7.46
CA ALA A 324 -18.57 3.38 -7.91
C ALA A 324 -18.56 3.09 -9.43
N GLU A 325 -19.68 2.64 -9.98
CA GLU A 325 -19.82 2.43 -11.42
C GLU A 325 -19.81 3.75 -12.21
N GLU A 326 -20.37 4.81 -11.61
CA GLU A 326 -20.45 6.15 -12.22
C GLU A 326 -19.17 6.97 -12.06
N ASN A 327 -18.37 6.71 -11.01
CA ASN A 327 -17.11 7.42 -10.75
C ASN A 327 -15.99 6.44 -10.34
N LYS A 328 -15.44 5.76 -11.33
CA LYS A 328 -14.44 4.69 -11.16
C LYS A 328 -13.15 5.16 -10.50
N GLU A 329 -12.71 6.41 -10.73
CA GLU A 329 -11.46 6.98 -10.16
C GLU A 329 -11.61 7.19 -8.66
N SER A 330 -12.63 7.91 -8.20
CA SER A 330 -12.87 8.18 -6.77
C SER A 330 -13.14 6.91 -5.97
N TRP A 331 -13.64 5.85 -6.62
CA TRP A 331 -13.97 4.57 -5.98
C TRP A 331 -12.89 3.49 -6.21
N HIS A 332 -11.72 3.84 -6.68
CA HIS A 332 -10.61 2.89 -6.72
C HIS A 332 -10.21 2.46 -5.31
N TRP A 333 -9.98 3.44 -4.44
CA TRP A 333 -9.73 3.28 -3.00
C TRP A 333 -10.57 4.29 -2.22
N THR A 334 -11.11 3.90 -1.07
CA THR A 334 -12.01 4.76 -0.28
C THR A 334 -11.55 4.86 1.17
N LEU A 335 -11.80 6.04 1.77
CA LEU A 335 -11.88 6.19 3.22
C LEU A 335 -13.21 5.59 3.73
N PRO A 336 -13.39 5.42 5.05
CA PRO A 336 -14.69 5.10 5.63
C PRO A 336 -15.78 6.07 5.14
N PHE A 337 -16.93 5.54 4.75
CA PHE A 337 -17.99 6.31 4.12
C PHE A 337 -19.40 5.80 4.52
N ASP A 338 -20.40 6.63 4.35
CA ASP A 338 -21.80 6.24 4.49
C ASP A 338 -22.26 5.45 3.26
N SER A 339 -22.68 4.21 3.45
CA SER A 339 -22.97 3.28 2.34
C SER A 339 -24.20 3.67 1.48
N GLU A 340 -25.09 4.55 1.94
CA GLU A 340 -26.24 5.01 1.19
C GLU A 340 -25.91 6.23 0.33
N THR A 341 -25.12 7.16 0.88
CA THR A 341 -24.80 8.45 0.25
C THR A 341 -23.45 8.50 -0.41
N GLY A 342 -22.54 7.57 -0.10
CA GLY A 342 -21.14 7.57 -0.55
C GLY A 342 -20.26 8.65 0.10
N LYS A 343 -20.80 9.42 1.06
CA LYS A 343 -20.03 10.49 1.70
C LYS A 343 -19.03 9.95 2.71
N VAL A 344 -17.78 10.44 2.65
CA VAL A 344 -16.74 10.12 3.62
C VAL A 344 -17.19 10.54 5.00
N THR A 345 -17.06 9.64 5.98
CA THR A 345 -17.48 9.86 7.38
C THR A 345 -16.34 10.35 8.27
N VAL A 346 -15.08 10.26 7.81
CA VAL A 346 -13.91 10.77 8.54
C VAL A 346 -13.79 12.27 8.29
N ASN A 347 -13.77 13.05 9.37
CA ASN A 347 -13.59 14.49 9.31
C ASN A 347 -12.12 14.83 9.62
N PHE A 348 -11.38 15.25 8.62
CA PHE A 348 -10.00 15.74 8.78
C PHE A 348 -9.93 17.22 9.17
N GLY A 349 -11.06 17.90 9.37
CA GLY A 349 -11.13 19.35 9.52
C GLY A 349 -10.83 20.08 8.20
N ASN A 350 -10.72 21.42 8.26
CA ASN A 350 -10.27 22.25 7.15
C ASN A 350 -8.73 22.33 7.15
N THR A 351 -8.04 21.20 7.04
CA THR A 351 -6.59 21.19 7.00
C THR A 351 -6.11 21.37 5.55
N GLU A 352 -5.14 22.26 5.36
CA GLU A 352 -4.44 22.39 4.08
C GLU A 352 -3.74 21.05 3.75
N SER A 353 -3.66 20.72 2.47
CA SER A 353 -2.91 19.55 1.98
C SER A 353 -1.72 20.03 1.16
N TYR A 354 -0.53 19.47 1.43
CA TYR A 354 0.66 19.75 0.60
C TYR A 354 0.41 19.42 -0.87
N ALA A 355 -0.27 18.34 -1.18
CA ALA A 355 -0.61 17.97 -2.56
C ALA A 355 -1.47 19.05 -3.24
N ASP A 356 -2.54 19.54 -2.58
CA ASP A 356 -3.38 20.61 -3.11
C ASP A 356 -2.66 21.93 -3.29
N LEU A 357 -1.81 22.28 -2.33
CA LEU A 357 -0.98 23.48 -2.39
C LEU A 357 0.06 23.39 -3.51
N THR A 358 0.68 22.21 -3.71
CA THR A 358 1.63 21.93 -4.79
C THR A 358 0.97 22.11 -6.16
N ALA A 359 -0.23 21.56 -6.37
CA ALA A 359 -0.95 21.76 -7.62
C ALA A 359 -1.24 23.22 -7.91
N LYS A 360 -1.71 23.98 -6.91
CA LYS A 360 -1.95 25.43 -7.06
C LYS A 360 -0.67 26.18 -7.44
N PHE A 361 0.43 25.87 -6.73
CA PHE A 361 1.73 26.46 -6.99
C PHE A 361 2.21 26.17 -8.42
N LEU A 362 2.12 24.94 -8.86
CA LEU A 362 2.52 24.54 -10.22
C LEU A 362 1.64 25.18 -11.29
N LEU A 363 0.32 25.21 -11.12
CA LEU A 363 -0.59 25.89 -12.04
C LEU A 363 -0.28 27.40 -12.16
N ASP A 364 0.05 28.06 -11.05
CA ASP A 364 0.43 29.48 -11.07
C ASP A 364 1.78 29.71 -11.77
N LYS A 365 2.72 28.76 -11.72
CA LYS A 365 3.95 28.78 -12.50
C LYS A 365 3.69 28.51 -14.00
N MET A 366 2.90 27.51 -14.33
CA MET A 366 2.54 27.13 -15.69
C MET A 366 1.88 28.28 -16.46
N LYS A 367 1.04 29.08 -15.80
CA LYS A 367 0.45 30.30 -16.39
C LYS A 367 1.48 31.37 -16.80
N LYS A 368 2.66 31.35 -16.21
CA LYS A 368 3.74 32.33 -16.43
C LYS A 368 4.87 31.78 -17.32
N ASP A 369 5.04 30.46 -17.31
CA ASP A 369 6.12 29.77 -17.99
C ASP A 369 5.59 28.47 -18.61
N ASN A 370 5.53 28.44 -19.94
CA ASN A 370 5.06 27.29 -20.70
C ASN A 370 6.04 26.12 -20.76
N THR A 371 7.24 26.28 -20.19
CA THR A 371 8.23 25.21 -20.09
C THR A 371 8.08 24.39 -18.80
N VAL A 372 7.29 24.85 -17.84
CA VAL A 372 6.96 24.08 -16.62
C VAL A 372 5.96 22.99 -16.96
N VAL A 373 6.28 21.74 -16.62
CA VAL A 373 5.41 20.59 -16.87
C VAL A 373 5.35 19.67 -15.65
N ALA A 374 4.15 19.31 -15.24
CA ALA A 374 3.94 18.28 -14.22
C ALA A 374 3.84 16.89 -14.88
N VAL A 375 4.59 15.94 -14.37
CA VAL A 375 4.62 14.56 -14.87
C VAL A 375 4.25 13.62 -13.72
N THR A 376 3.47 12.57 -14.01
CA THR A 376 3.14 11.54 -13.03
C THR A 376 3.03 10.17 -13.67
N PRO A 377 3.44 9.09 -12.97
CA PRO A 377 3.16 7.72 -13.38
C PRO A 377 1.84 7.23 -12.75
N ALA A 378 0.70 7.53 -13.38
CA ALA A 378 -0.67 7.14 -12.96
C ALA A 378 -1.08 7.60 -11.54
N MET A 379 -0.37 8.58 -10.96
CA MET A 379 -0.57 9.04 -9.57
C MET A 379 -0.83 10.55 -9.47
N PRO A 380 -1.80 11.12 -10.24
CA PRO A 380 -1.99 12.57 -10.32
C PRO A 380 -2.32 13.22 -8.97
N MET A 381 -2.97 12.49 -8.07
CA MET A 381 -3.38 13.02 -6.77
C MET A 381 -2.22 13.20 -5.79
N THR A 382 -1.06 12.58 -6.01
CA THR A 382 0.12 12.74 -5.14
C THR A 382 0.65 14.18 -5.11
N ILE A 383 0.45 14.91 -6.19
CA ILE A 383 0.74 16.34 -6.31
C ILE A 383 -0.53 17.17 -6.58
N GLY A 384 -1.71 16.62 -6.23
CA GLY A 384 -2.98 17.34 -6.18
C GLY A 384 -3.66 17.64 -7.52
N PHE A 385 -3.29 16.95 -8.63
CA PHE A 385 -3.87 17.14 -9.94
C PHE A 385 -5.12 16.25 -10.15
N GLY A 386 -6.23 16.65 -9.51
CA GLY A 386 -7.55 16.11 -9.85
C GLY A 386 -7.99 16.49 -11.27
N ILE A 387 -9.12 15.94 -11.73
CA ILE A 387 -9.63 16.07 -13.12
C ILE A 387 -9.65 17.53 -13.59
N GLU A 388 -10.21 18.45 -12.80
CA GLU A 388 -10.32 19.88 -13.16
C GLU A 388 -8.94 20.54 -13.34
N ARG A 389 -7.97 20.22 -12.46
CA ARG A 389 -6.62 20.78 -12.54
C ARG A 389 -5.81 20.18 -13.70
N ARG A 390 -6.04 18.92 -14.04
CA ARG A 390 -5.46 18.30 -15.25
C ARG A 390 -5.96 19.02 -16.51
N GLN A 391 -7.26 19.34 -16.57
CA GLN A 391 -7.86 20.09 -17.67
C GLN A 391 -7.32 21.54 -17.73
N GLU A 392 -7.12 22.20 -16.57
CA GLU A 392 -6.55 23.56 -16.50
C GLU A 392 -5.08 23.56 -16.97
N ALA A 393 -4.29 22.57 -16.59
CA ALA A 393 -2.89 22.46 -17.00
C ALA A 393 -2.72 22.12 -18.49
N GLY A 394 -3.67 21.39 -19.09
CA GLY A 394 -3.64 21.00 -20.50
C GLY A 394 -2.37 20.25 -20.88
N GLU A 395 -1.64 20.73 -21.89
CA GLU A 395 -0.40 20.10 -22.39
C GLU A 395 0.76 20.16 -21.38
N GLN A 396 0.68 20.97 -20.35
CA GLN A 396 1.67 21.04 -19.29
C GLN A 396 1.46 19.99 -18.17
N PHE A 397 0.47 19.11 -18.31
CA PHE A 397 0.31 17.92 -17.48
C PHE A 397 0.46 16.66 -18.32
N VAL A 398 1.34 15.75 -17.88
CA VAL A 398 1.63 14.48 -18.56
C VAL A 398 1.45 13.33 -17.58
N ASP A 399 0.51 12.43 -17.87
CA ASP A 399 0.41 11.14 -17.22
C ASP A 399 0.96 10.05 -18.16
N VAL A 400 1.99 9.34 -17.71
CA VAL A 400 2.66 8.31 -18.52
C VAL A 400 2.06 6.92 -18.32
N GLY A 401 1.01 6.78 -17.51
CA GLY A 401 0.54 5.49 -17.04
C GLY A 401 1.44 4.95 -15.92
N ILE A 402 1.27 3.68 -15.56
CA ILE A 402 2.12 3.02 -14.56
C ILE A 402 3.46 2.67 -15.23
N ALA A 403 4.38 3.64 -15.23
CA ALA A 403 5.66 3.55 -15.94
C ALA A 403 6.69 4.51 -15.30
N GLU A 404 7.08 4.24 -14.05
CA GLU A 404 7.96 5.11 -13.27
C GLU A 404 9.34 5.27 -13.91
N GLU A 405 9.91 4.19 -14.44
CA GLU A 405 11.20 4.21 -15.13
C GLU A 405 11.17 5.13 -16.35
N HIS A 406 10.10 5.02 -17.15
CA HIS A 406 9.89 5.91 -18.29
C HIS A 406 9.68 7.37 -17.82
N ALA A 407 8.94 7.60 -16.74
CA ALA A 407 8.71 8.94 -16.19
C ALA A 407 10.03 9.64 -15.85
N VAL A 408 10.97 8.95 -15.20
CA VAL A 408 12.29 9.51 -14.86
C VAL A 408 13.10 9.82 -16.13
N ALA A 409 13.17 8.89 -17.07
CA ALA A 409 13.88 9.12 -18.33
C ALA A 409 13.26 10.26 -19.14
N LEU A 410 11.93 10.37 -19.15
CA LEU A 410 11.19 11.43 -19.83
C LEU A 410 11.51 12.81 -19.21
N VAL A 411 11.44 12.95 -17.89
CA VAL A 411 11.75 14.25 -17.24
C VAL A 411 13.21 14.64 -17.43
N SER A 412 14.13 13.66 -17.47
CA SER A 412 15.52 13.90 -17.85
C SER A 412 15.63 14.48 -19.26
N GLY A 413 14.93 13.91 -20.24
CA GLY A 413 14.88 14.42 -21.61
C GLY A 413 14.27 15.80 -21.73
N ILE A 414 13.17 16.08 -20.99
CA ILE A 414 12.53 17.40 -20.94
C ILE A 414 13.51 18.44 -20.38
N ALA A 415 14.14 18.14 -19.24
CA ALA A 415 15.11 19.03 -18.61
C ALA A 415 16.32 19.30 -19.52
N LYS A 416 16.82 18.26 -20.20
CA LYS A 416 17.94 18.38 -21.15
C LYS A 416 17.68 19.36 -22.28
N ASN A 417 16.43 19.51 -22.68
CA ASN A 417 16.01 20.45 -23.73
C ASN A 417 15.49 21.79 -23.20
N GLY A 418 15.78 22.13 -21.93
CA GLY A 418 15.43 23.41 -21.31
C GLY A 418 14.01 23.50 -20.76
N GLY A 419 13.25 22.40 -20.71
CA GLY A 419 12.00 22.34 -19.97
C GLY A 419 12.23 22.26 -18.46
N LYS A 420 11.20 22.56 -17.69
CA LYS A 420 11.21 22.54 -16.23
C LYS A 420 10.23 21.47 -15.70
N PRO A 421 10.59 20.19 -15.74
CA PRO A 421 9.70 19.13 -15.32
C PRO A 421 9.66 18.96 -13.81
N VAL A 422 8.46 18.66 -13.31
CA VAL A 422 8.20 18.23 -11.93
C VAL A 422 7.52 16.90 -11.95
N LEU A 423 8.24 15.85 -11.57
CA LEU A 423 7.72 14.48 -11.44
C LEU A 423 7.14 14.28 -10.04
N GLY A 424 5.86 13.94 -9.95
CA GLY A 424 5.19 13.62 -8.69
C GLY A 424 4.78 12.16 -8.58
N THR A 425 5.23 11.48 -7.52
CA THR A 425 4.84 10.10 -7.22
C THR A 425 5.02 9.77 -5.73
N ASN A 426 4.66 8.55 -5.32
CA ASN A 426 4.90 8.09 -3.95
C ASN A 426 6.31 7.54 -3.78
N ALA A 427 6.86 7.69 -2.58
CA ALA A 427 8.18 7.22 -2.21
C ALA A 427 8.38 5.72 -2.47
N THR A 428 7.38 4.91 -2.15
CA THR A 428 7.45 3.45 -2.37
C THR A 428 7.52 3.08 -3.85
N PHE A 429 6.93 3.87 -4.76
CA PHE A 429 6.88 3.54 -6.19
C PHE A 429 8.15 3.98 -6.94
N ILE A 430 8.74 5.12 -6.57
CA ILE A 430 9.94 5.63 -7.24
C ILE A 430 11.16 4.71 -7.06
N GLN A 431 11.16 3.82 -6.06
CA GLN A 431 12.30 2.94 -5.79
C GLN A 431 12.61 1.97 -6.95
N ARG A 432 11.62 1.63 -7.80
CA ARG A 432 11.86 0.82 -9.00
C ARG A 432 12.68 1.55 -10.06
N SER A 433 12.75 2.88 -10.00
CA SER A 433 13.45 3.74 -10.95
C SER A 433 14.85 4.16 -10.46
N TYR A 434 15.42 3.45 -9.49
CA TYR A 434 16.75 3.78 -8.96
C TYR A 434 17.81 3.87 -10.09
N ASP A 435 17.79 2.94 -11.05
CA ASP A 435 18.71 2.93 -12.19
C ASP A 435 18.53 4.19 -13.04
N GLN A 436 17.30 4.53 -13.44
CA GLN A 436 17.01 5.70 -14.28
C GLN A 436 17.34 7.01 -13.56
N ILE A 437 17.11 7.09 -12.24
CA ILE A 437 17.55 8.25 -11.46
C ILE A 437 19.07 8.36 -11.48
N SER A 438 19.78 7.27 -11.25
CA SER A 438 21.24 7.24 -11.27
C SER A 438 21.83 7.50 -12.65
N GLN A 439 21.38 6.75 -13.68
CA GLN A 439 22.02 6.72 -15.00
C GLN A 439 21.43 7.78 -15.95
N ASP A 440 20.11 7.87 -16.07
CA ASP A 440 19.51 8.75 -17.05
C ASP A 440 19.44 10.21 -16.56
N LEU A 441 19.29 10.41 -15.25
CA LEU A 441 19.12 11.73 -14.67
C LEU A 441 20.41 12.27 -14.03
N CYS A 442 20.96 11.61 -13.00
CA CYS A 442 22.02 12.17 -12.16
C CYS A 442 23.40 12.19 -12.81
N ILE A 443 23.80 11.12 -13.53
CA ILE A 443 25.09 11.10 -14.26
C ILE A 443 25.14 12.18 -15.36
N ASN A 444 23.97 12.57 -15.88
CA ASN A 444 23.81 13.61 -16.88
C ASN A 444 23.61 15.00 -16.27
N SER A 445 23.47 15.11 -14.96
CA SER A 445 23.20 16.37 -14.23
C SER A 445 22.02 17.17 -14.82
N ASN A 446 20.96 16.47 -15.29
CA ASN A 446 19.81 17.16 -15.87
C ASN A 446 18.89 17.73 -14.76
N PRO A 447 18.53 19.04 -14.81
CA PRO A 447 17.86 19.72 -13.72
C PRO A 447 16.36 19.42 -13.67
N ALA A 448 15.98 18.20 -13.34
CA ALA A 448 14.59 17.82 -13.12
C ALA A 448 14.27 17.81 -11.62
N THR A 449 13.03 18.15 -11.28
CA THR A 449 12.50 18.08 -9.91
C THR A 449 11.66 16.83 -9.74
N ILE A 450 11.94 16.04 -8.68
CA ILE A 450 11.13 14.88 -8.27
C ILE A 450 10.52 15.22 -6.90
N VAL A 451 9.20 15.15 -6.77
CA VAL A 451 8.48 15.36 -5.51
C VAL A 451 7.91 14.03 -5.05
N LEU A 452 8.31 13.59 -3.88
CA LEU A 452 7.88 12.32 -3.29
C LEU A 452 6.92 12.54 -2.13
N ASN A 453 5.73 11.92 -2.22
CA ASN A 453 4.76 11.87 -1.13
C ASN A 453 4.92 10.57 -0.33
N TYR A 454 4.40 10.54 0.89
CA TYR A 454 4.44 9.38 1.79
C TYR A 454 5.85 8.84 2.07
N THR A 455 6.80 9.76 2.26
CA THR A 455 8.20 9.44 2.59
C THR A 455 8.40 9.11 4.06
N SER A 456 7.45 9.48 4.91
CA SER A 456 7.51 9.45 6.37
C SER A 456 6.98 8.14 6.95
N VAL A 457 7.38 7.86 8.18
CA VAL A 457 6.78 6.82 9.04
C VAL A 457 5.28 7.05 9.26
N THR A 458 4.81 8.29 9.16
CA THR A 458 3.39 8.66 9.25
C THR A 458 2.63 8.49 7.95
N GLY A 459 3.29 8.10 6.88
CA GLY A 459 2.72 7.89 5.55
C GLY A 459 1.92 6.59 5.42
N LEU A 460 2.21 5.81 4.40
CA LEU A 460 1.59 4.49 4.21
C LEU A 460 2.25 3.48 5.14
N THR A 461 1.45 2.68 5.83
CA THR A 461 1.91 1.78 6.91
C THR A 461 1.81 0.29 6.57
N ASP A 462 1.41 -0.06 5.36
CA ASP A 462 1.38 -1.44 4.88
C ASP A 462 2.78 -1.89 4.43
N VAL A 463 3.13 -3.14 4.71
CA VAL A 463 4.47 -3.71 4.42
C VAL A 463 4.92 -3.54 2.97
N THR A 464 3.99 -3.48 2.03
CA THR A 464 4.27 -3.33 0.59
C THR A 464 4.39 -1.88 0.14
N HIS A 465 4.07 -0.90 1.00
CA HIS A 465 3.99 0.52 0.65
C HIS A 465 4.83 1.46 1.55
N LEU A 466 5.88 0.94 2.16
CA LEU A 466 6.73 1.71 3.08
C LEU A 466 7.59 2.74 2.35
N GLY A 467 7.50 4.02 2.76
CA GLY A 467 8.35 5.11 2.28
C GLY A 467 9.65 5.31 3.06
N ILE A 468 9.83 4.59 4.17
CA ILE A 468 10.94 4.76 5.11
C ILE A 468 12.34 4.41 4.57
N PHE A 469 12.40 3.75 3.42
CA PHE A 469 13.67 3.38 2.77
C PHE A 469 14.25 4.50 1.89
N THR A 470 13.52 5.57 1.64
CA THR A 470 13.81 6.59 0.62
C THR A 470 15.15 7.28 0.87
N ILE A 471 15.42 7.74 2.09
CA ILE A 471 16.67 8.42 2.43
C ILE A 471 17.85 7.49 2.17
N ALA A 472 17.84 6.29 2.72
CA ALA A 472 18.91 5.32 2.58
C ALA A 472 19.11 4.87 1.11
N ALA A 473 18.03 4.77 0.34
CA ALA A 473 18.10 4.37 -1.06
C ALA A 473 18.70 5.43 -1.97
N PHE A 474 18.36 6.70 -1.79
CA PHE A 474 18.69 7.75 -2.77
C PHE A 474 19.80 8.70 -2.32
N SER A 475 20.09 8.83 -1.03
CA SER A 475 21.17 9.71 -0.52
C SER A 475 22.57 9.32 -1.01
N ASN A 476 22.76 8.09 -1.50
CA ASN A 476 24.01 7.60 -2.03
C ASN A 476 24.25 7.85 -3.53
N ILE A 477 23.26 8.43 -4.24
CA ILE A 477 23.40 8.73 -5.68
C ILE A 477 24.16 10.04 -5.84
N PRO A 478 25.33 10.02 -6.54
CA PRO A 478 26.07 11.25 -6.81
C PRO A 478 25.25 12.27 -7.62
N ASN A 479 25.49 13.54 -7.39
CA ASN A 479 24.84 14.68 -8.05
C ASN A 479 23.34 14.88 -7.70
N LEU A 480 22.70 13.93 -7.03
CA LEU A 480 21.32 14.11 -6.57
C LEU A 480 21.28 15.03 -5.34
N VAL A 481 20.53 16.13 -5.42
CA VAL A 481 20.20 16.96 -4.27
C VAL A 481 18.93 16.44 -3.63
N LEU A 482 19.04 15.87 -2.44
CA LEU A 482 17.90 15.30 -1.70
C LEU A 482 17.51 16.27 -0.57
N LEU A 483 16.34 16.90 -0.70
CA LEU A 483 15.80 17.92 0.17
C LEU A 483 14.74 17.36 1.12
N ALA A 484 14.81 17.72 2.41
CA ALA A 484 13.88 17.32 3.44
C ALA A 484 13.35 18.55 4.20
N PRO A 485 12.36 19.26 3.65
CA PRO A 485 11.80 20.46 4.26
C PRO A 485 11.05 20.14 5.56
N THR A 486 11.09 21.06 6.52
CA THR A 486 10.51 20.91 7.86
C THR A 486 9.19 21.67 8.03
N ASN A 487 8.85 22.58 7.13
CA ASN A 487 7.62 23.36 7.16
C ASN A 487 7.17 23.82 5.76
N LYS A 488 6.00 24.46 5.69
CA LYS A 488 5.37 24.92 4.44
C LYS A 488 6.23 25.94 3.69
N VAL A 489 6.82 26.89 4.39
CA VAL A 489 7.61 27.97 3.76
C VAL A 489 8.87 27.39 3.13
N GLU A 490 9.56 26.52 3.84
CA GLU A 490 10.75 25.84 3.34
C GLU A 490 10.44 24.92 2.16
N TYR A 491 9.33 24.13 2.24
CA TYR A 491 8.90 23.27 1.15
C TYR A 491 8.70 24.04 -0.17
N PHE A 492 7.96 25.15 -0.13
CA PHE A 492 7.72 25.94 -1.35
C PHE A 492 8.95 26.72 -1.82
N ALA A 493 9.81 27.15 -0.92
CA ALA A 493 11.08 27.77 -1.31
C ALA A 493 12.01 26.76 -2.01
N MET A 494 12.12 25.54 -1.48
CA MET A 494 12.87 24.45 -2.10
C MET A 494 12.27 24.04 -3.46
N LEU A 495 10.94 23.93 -3.55
CA LEU A 495 10.24 23.61 -4.81
C LEU A 495 10.43 24.72 -5.85
N ASP A 496 10.33 25.98 -5.45
CA ASP A 496 10.56 27.13 -6.34
C ASP A 496 11.99 27.13 -6.90
N TRP A 497 12.96 27.01 -6.00
CA TRP A 497 14.37 26.94 -6.38
C TRP A 497 14.66 25.74 -7.29
N SER A 498 14.13 24.55 -6.97
CA SER A 498 14.41 23.34 -7.74
C SER A 498 13.90 23.42 -9.18
N ILE A 499 12.80 24.15 -9.43
CA ILE A 499 12.23 24.38 -10.77
C ILE A 499 13.02 25.42 -11.56
N GLU A 500 13.58 26.43 -10.89
CA GLU A 500 14.24 27.56 -11.56
C GLU A 500 15.76 27.35 -11.79
N GLN A 501 16.44 26.54 -10.96
CA GLN A 501 17.85 26.23 -11.11
C GLN A 501 18.11 25.34 -12.35
N GLN A 502 19.35 25.31 -12.85
CA GLN A 502 19.72 24.68 -14.11
C GLN A 502 20.89 23.65 -13.99
N GLU A 503 21.27 23.27 -12.75
CA GLU A 503 22.52 22.56 -12.51
C GLU A 503 22.34 21.15 -11.93
N HIS A 504 21.27 20.93 -11.15
CA HIS A 504 21.15 19.73 -10.35
C HIS A 504 19.82 19.00 -10.54
N PRO A 505 19.81 17.66 -10.62
CA PRO A 505 18.62 16.86 -10.32
C PRO A 505 18.28 17.00 -8.84
N VAL A 506 17.01 17.29 -8.55
CA VAL A 506 16.53 17.54 -7.19
C VAL A 506 15.40 16.58 -6.84
N MET A 507 15.48 15.98 -5.65
CA MET A 507 14.40 15.18 -5.08
C MET A 507 13.95 15.83 -3.77
N ILE A 508 12.65 16.08 -3.61
CA ILE A 508 12.06 16.74 -2.44
C ILE A 508 11.16 15.74 -1.73
N LEU A 509 11.44 15.51 -0.46
CA LEU A 509 10.59 14.70 0.44
C LEU A 509 9.45 15.60 0.94
N MET A 510 8.23 15.39 0.43
CA MET A 510 7.06 16.14 0.87
C MET A 510 6.73 15.81 2.33
N PRO A 511 6.60 16.79 3.26
CA PRO A 511 6.32 16.50 4.66
C PRO A 511 5.02 15.73 4.87
N GLY A 512 5.05 14.71 5.72
CA GLY A 512 3.93 13.79 5.99
C GLY A 512 3.13 14.12 7.26
N ASN A 513 3.66 14.95 8.17
CA ASN A 513 3.04 15.29 9.46
C ASN A 513 1.98 16.40 9.39
N GLY A 514 1.43 16.67 8.19
CA GLY A 514 0.52 17.79 7.96
C GLY A 514 1.23 19.08 7.59
N VAL A 515 0.46 20.11 7.25
CA VAL A 515 1.01 21.40 6.82
C VAL A 515 1.36 22.24 8.03
N ILE A 516 2.67 22.38 8.28
CA ILE A 516 3.21 23.15 9.39
C ILE A 516 3.55 24.56 8.90
N ASN A 517 3.03 25.57 9.60
CA ASN A 517 3.31 26.97 9.35
C ASN A 517 3.73 27.62 10.67
N ASP A 518 5.00 27.54 10.99
CA ASP A 518 5.61 27.93 12.25
C ASP A 518 6.26 29.31 12.23
N GLY A 519 6.14 30.05 11.09
CA GLY A 519 6.64 31.39 10.92
C GLY A 519 8.15 31.50 10.64
N ARG A 520 8.88 30.37 10.56
CA ARG A 520 10.29 30.38 10.16
C ARG A 520 10.43 30.77 8.70
N GLU A 521 11.48 31.55 8.41
CA GLU A 521 11.83 31.96 7.06
C GLU A 521 12.72 30.89 6.39
N ALA A 522 12.55 30.75 5.07
CA ALA A 522 13.35 29.87 4.24
C ALA A 522 14.30 30.66 3.34
N GLU A 523 15.36 29.99 2.91
CA GLU A 523 16.24 30.52 1.88
C GLU A 523 15.49 30.61 0.54
N LYS A 524 15.89 31.57 -0.28
CA LYS A 524 15.34 31.74 -1.64
C LYS A 524 16.17 31.02 -2.70
N ASP A 525 17.45 30.84 -2.43
CA ASP A 525 18.41 30.21 -3.32
C ASP A 525 19.26 29.20 -2.55
N TYR A 526 19.20 27.96 -2.95
CA TYR A 526 19.93 26.86 -2.33
C TYR A 526 21.23 26.50 -3.07
N SER A 527 21.56 27.17 -4.20
CA SER A 527 22.70 26.81 -5.06
C SER A 527 24.04 26.85 -4.31
N ASN A 528 24.23 27.85 -3.47
CA ASN A 528 25.49 28.04 -2.72
C ASN A 528 25.51 27.38 -1.35
N ILE A 529 24.42 26.72 -0.96
CA ILE A 529 24.25 26.12 0.36
C ILE A 529 23.90 24.63 0.31
N ILE A 530 24.14 23.98 -0.83
CA ILE A 530 23.91 22.52 -0.96
C ILE A 530 24.70 21.78 0.12
N ASN A 531 24.00 20.91 0.88
CA ASN A 531 24.52 20.19 2.04
C ASN A 531 25.04 21.09 3.19
N LYS A 532 24.68 22.38 3.22
CA LYS A 532 24.88 23.25 4.39
C LYS A 532 23.69 23.19 5.31
N PHE A 533 23.95 22.96 6.60
CA PHE A 533 22.93 22.88 7.62
C PHE A 533 22.60 24.27 8.15
N LYS A 534 21.38 24.43 8.67
CA LYS A 534 20.94 25.67 9.30
C LYS A 534 20.87 25.49 10.81
N VAL A 535 21.63 26.29 11.54
CA VAL A 535 21.47 26.40 12.99
C VAL A 535 20.25 27.27 13.25
N GLU A 536 19.18 26.67 13.76
CA GLU A 536 17.96 27.39 14.11
C GLU A 536 18.04 27.99 15.51
N GLU A 537 18.74 27.32 16.42
CA GLU A 537 18.99 27.78 17.78
C GLU A 537 20.41 27.42 18.21
N GLU A 538 21.18 28.45 18.62
CA GLU A 538 22.51 28.25 19.18
C GLU A 538 22.43 27.80 20.64
N GLY A 539 23.29 26.89 21.03
CA GLY A 539 23.41 26.36 22.37
C GLY A 539 24.77 25.73 22.64
N SER A 540 24.83 24.77 23.55
CA SER A 540 26.07 24.06 23.90
C SER A 540 25.83 22.64 24.42
N LYS A 541 26.92 21.88 24.56
CA LYS A 541 26.96 20.50 25.08
C LYS A 541 26.32 19.46 24.17
N VAL A 542 25.10 19.70 23.69
CA VAL A 542 24.35 18.79 22.83
C VAL A 542 23.91 19.50 21.56
N ALA A 543 24.16 18.89 20.40
CA ALA A 543 23.59 19.31 19.14
C ALA A 543 22.48 18.32 18.72
N ILE A 544 21.29 18.80 18.40
CA ILE A 544 20.15 18.01 17.94
C ILE A 544 19.92 18.35 16.47
N LEU A 545 20.12 17.38 15.59
CA LEU A 545 19.93 17.47 14.15
C LEU A 545 18.62 16.77 13.77
N GLY A 546 17.56 17.54 13.52
CA GLY A 546 16.26 17.02 13.11
C GLY A 546 16.04 17.15 11.61
N LEU A 547 16.00 16.02 10.88
CA LEU A 547 15.81 15.99 9.44
C LEU A 547 14.31 15.87 9.09
N GLY A 548 13.83 16.74 8.19
CA GLY A 548 12.49 16.67 7.65
C GLY A 548 11.39 16.66 8.74
N ASP A 549 10.49 15.71 8.68
CA ASP A 549 9.38 15.57 9.63
C ASP A 549 9.83 15.36 11.09
N PHE A 550 11.03 14.81 11.31
CA PHE A 550 11.55 14.59 12.67
C PHE A 550 12.20 15.83 13.30
N TYR A 551 12.26 16.95 12.56
CA TYR A 551 12.67 18.24 13.13
C TYR A 551 11.78 18.63 14.32
N GLN A 552 10.45 18.44 14.22
CA GLN A 552 9.51 18.78 15.31
C GLN A 552 9.85 18.01 16.61
N ILE A 553 10.21 16.74 16.50
CA ILE A 553 10.61 15.92 17.65
C ILE A 553 11.87 16.49 18.29
N GLY A 554 12.83 16.93 17.45
CA GLY A 554 14.07 17.56 17.89
C GLY A 554 13.84 18.89 18.57
N GLU A 555 12.95 19.72 18.02
CA GLU A 555 12.60 21.04 18.58
C GLU A 555 11.91 20.88 19.95
N GLU A 556 10.99 19.93 20.09
CA GLU A 556 10.30 19.64 21.34
C GLU A 556 11.26 19.09 22.40
N ALA A 557 12.15 18.16 22.00
CA ALA A 557 13.21 17.67 22.87
C ALA A 557 14.16 18.78 23.34
N SER A 558 14.54 19.72 22.45
CA SER A 558 15.38 20.87 22.77
C SER A 558 14.76 21.73 23.87
N LYS A 559 13.46 22.05 23.76
CA LYS A 559 12.70 22.81 24.77
C LYS A 559 12.69 22.11 26.14
N ILE A 560 12.44 20.78 26.13
CA ILE A 560 12.43 20.00 27.37
C ILE A 560 13.84 19.94 27.99
N VAL A 561 14.91 19.84 27.21
CA VAL A 561 16.30 19.89 27.72
C VAL A 561 16.57 21.21 28.42
N GLU A 562 16.21 22.35 27.80
CA GLU A 562 16.39 23.67 28.39
C GLU A 562 15.64 23.80 29.72
N ASP A 563 14.37 23.39 29.75
CA ASP A 563 13.53 23.48 30.95
C ASP A 563 13.99 22.53 32.08
N LYS A 564 14.35 21.29 31.75
CA LYS A 564 14.62 20.22 32.72
C LYS A 564 16.09 20.19 33.16
N LEU A 565 17.04 20.41 32.22
CA LEU A 565 18.46 20.25 32.46
C LEU A 565 19.19 21.59 32.59
N GLY A 566 18.53 22.73 32.33
CA GLY A 566 19.04 24.08 32.59
C GLY A 566 20.13 24.53 31.61
N PHE A 567 20.25 23.92 30.43
CA PHE A 567 21.08 24.41 29.33
C PHE A 567 20.36 24.28 28.00
N LYS A 568 20.65 25.18 27.08
CA LYS A 568 20.09 25.17 25.74
C LYS A 568 20.94 24.31 24.81
N PRO A 569 20.40 23.26 24.17
CA PRO A 569 21.11 22.55 23.12
C PRO A 569 21.12 23.36 21.81
N THR A 570 22.07 23.06 20.93
CA THR A 570 22.05 23.60 19.56
C THR A 570 21.04 22.81 18.74
N LEU A 571 20.02 23.50 18.19
CA LEU A 571 19.03 22.88 17.30
C LEU A 571 19.37 23.17 15.84
N ILE A 572 19.49 22.12 15.05
CA ILE A 572 19.96 22.20 13.66
C ILE A 572 18.92 21.57 12.73
N ASN A 573 18.58 22.30 11.66
CA ASN A 573 17.83 21.81 10.52
C ASN A 573 18.83 21.42 9.40
N PRO A 574 19.05 20.14 9.11
CA PRO A 574 19.96 19.73 8.05
C PRO A 574 19.51 20.17 6.67
N ARG A 575 18.21 20.23 6.39
CA ARG A 575 17.59 20.57 5.09
C ARG A 575 17.89 19.58 3.96
N PHE A 576 19.06 18.96 3.97
CA PHE A 576 19.56 18.03 2.95
C PHE A 576 19.82 16.66 3.56
N ALA A 577 19.43 15.61 2.85
CA ALA A 577 19.80 14.25 3.17
C ALA A 577 20.88 13.68 2.21
N SER A 578 21.33 14.46 1.21
CA SER A 578 22.31 14.07 0.19
C SER A 578 23.78 14.22 0.62
N GLY A 579 24.05 14.77 1.81
CA GLY A 579 25.41 14.99 2.28
C GLY A 579 25.50 15.51 3.70
N VAL A 580 26.72 15.85 4.14
CA VAL A 580 26.99 16.37 5.48
C VAL A 580 27.71 17.72 5.43
N ASP A 581 27.37 18.63 6.32
CA ASP A 581 28.04 19.90 6.49
C ASP A 581 29.31 19.71 7.36
N LYS A 582 30.41 19.36 6.70
CA LYS A 582 31.67 19.07 7.38
C LYS A 582 32.21 20.25 8.20
N GLU A 583 31.97 21.47 7.76
CA GLU A 583 32.42 22.69 8.44
C GLU A 583 31.68 22.88 9.76
N LEU A 584 30.35 22.86 9.73
CA LEU A 584 29.54 22.96 10.93
C LEU A 584 29.80 21.79 11.90
N LEU A 585 29.90 20.56 11.38
CA LEU A 585 30.17 19.39 12.21
C LEU A 585 31.57 19.47 12.89
N GLU A 586 32.56 20.06 12.23
CA GLU A 586 33.88 20.30 12.84
C GLU A 586 33.79 21.35 13.96
N ASP A 587 33.04 22.44 13.73
CA ASP A 587 32.86 23.51 14.70
C ASP A 587 32.13 23.05 15.96
N LEU A 588 31.17 22.13 15.84
CA LEU A 588 30.47 21.54 16.97
C LEU A 588 31.42 20.84 17.99
N LYS A 589 32.57 20.32 17.56
CA LYS A 589 33.57 19.69 18.45
C LYS A 589 34.13 20.65 19.51
N GLN A 590 34.04 21.97 19.29
CA GLN A 590 34.60 22.97 20.20
C GLN A 590 33.76 23.16 21.47
N SER A 591 32.43 22.92 21.38
CA SER A 591 31.51 23.26 22.47
C SER A 591 30.44 22.17 22.76
N HIS A 592 30.49 21.06 22.03
CA HIS A 592 29.54 19.95 22.17
C HIS A 592 30.27 18.64 22.45
N GLU A 593 29.64 17.77 23.20
CA GLU A 593 30.12 16.42 23.53
C GLU A 593 29.20 15.30 23.05
N LEU A 594 27.98 15.69 22.59
CA LEU A 594 26.97 14.74 22.11
C LEU A 594 26.25 15.35 20.89
N VAL A 595 26.13 14.55 19.85
CA VAL A 595 25.28 14.82 18.70
C VAL A 595 24.13 13.80 18.67
N ILE A 596 22.90 14.32 18.59
CA ILE A 596 21.67 13.54 18.36
C ILE A 596 21.24 13.75 16.92
N THR A 597 21.00 12.69 16.17
CA THR A 597 20.37 12.77 14.85
C THR A 597 18.99 12.15 14.88
N LEU A 598 18.06 12.78 14.21
CA LEU A 598 16.67 12.34 14.06
C LEU A 598 16.36 12.31 12.57
N GLU A 599 16.04 11.12 12.03
CA GLU A 599 15.68 10.94 10.63
C GLU A 599 14.42 10.09 10.47
N ASP A 600 13.58 10.50 9.54
CA ASP A 600 12.33 9.83 9.21
C ASP A 600 12.55 8.71 8.18
N GLY A 601 13.43 7.80 8.50
CA GLY A 601 13.85 6.69 7.66
C GLY A 601 14.57 5.60 8.46
N ILE A 602 15.03 4.57 7.76
CA ILE A 602 15.85 3.51 8.36
C ILE A 602 17.26 4.04 8.66
N LEU A 603 17.77 3.68 9.83
CA LEU A 603 19.12 4.09 10.30
C LEU A 603 20.24 3.60 9.37
N ARG A 604 20.11 2.36 8.89
CA ARG A 604 21.16 1.75 8.09
C ARG A 604 21.24 2.35 6.68
N GLY A 605 22.36 2.97 6.34
CA GLY A 605 22.55 3.73 5.11
C GLY A 605 21.86 5.12 5.14
N GLY A 606 21.31 5.52 6.28
CA GLY A 606 20.62 6.78 6.46
C GLY A 606 21.50 7.98 6.78
N PHE A 607 20.86 9.09 7.05
CA PHE A 607 21.50 10.37 7.37
C PHE A 607 22.33 10.30 8.64
N GLY A 608 21.78 9.73 9.73
CA GLY A 608 22.47 9.61 11.01
C GLY A 608 23.74 8.76 10.95
N GLU A 609 23.75 7.69 10.12
CA GLU A 609 24.96 6.86 9.92
C GLU A 609 26.08 7.67 9.23
N SER A 610 25.73 8.58 8.31
CA SER A 610 26.68 9.49 7.66
C SER A 610 27.29 10.48 8.65
N ILE A 611 26.50 11.02 9.58
CA ILE A 611 26.98 11.88 10.68
C ILE A 611 27.89 11.10 11.63
N ALA A 612 27.49 9.89 12.03
CA ALA A 612 28.31 9.04 12.90
C ALA A 612 29.64 8.66 12.24
N SER A 613 29.63 8.39 10.94
CA SER A 613 30.85 8.12 10.15
C SER A 613 31.80 9.31 10.13
N PHE A 614 31.29 10.56 10.04
CA PHE A 614 32.10 11.78 10.11
C PHE A 614 32.84 11.89 11.45
N TYR A 615 32.17 11.53 12.56
CA TYR A 615 32.76 11.63 13.88
C TYR A 615 33.56 10.39 14.33
N GLY A 616 33.67 9.34 13.48
CA GLY A 616 34.23 8.05 13.85
C GLY A 616 35.66 8.09 14.45
N ASP A 617 36.48 9.07 14.05
CA ASP A 617 37.85 9.27 14.57
C ASP A 617 37.93 10.37 15.64
N SER A 618 36.84 10.72 16.32
CA SER A 618 36.77 11.80 17.31
C SER A 618 36.15 11.34 18.63
N ASP A 619 36.33 12.14 19.69
CA ASP A 619 35.68 11.90 20.99
C ASP A 619 34.20 12.29 21.03
N MET A 620 33.65 12.83 19.93
CA MET A 620 32.27 13.20 19.85
C MET A 620 31.35 11.98 19.94
N LYS A 621 30.46 11.97 20.88
CA LYS A 621 29.44 10.92 20.98
C LYS A 621 28.30 11.19 20.00
N VAL A 622 27.86 10.17 19.30
CA VAL A 622 26.71 10.30 18.36
C VAL A 622 25.65 9.27 18.74
N LYS A 623 24.41 9.74 18.85
CA LYS A 623 23.24 8.88 19.00
C LYS A 623 22.26 9.14 17.85
N ASN A 624 22.03 8.14 17.03
CA ASN A 624 21.08 8.19 15.93
C ASN A 624 19.73 7.66 16.36
N TYR A 625 18.68 8.36 15.98
CA TYR A 625 17.28 7.97 16.09
C TYR A 625 16.65 7.90 14.70
N GLY A 626 16.06 6.77 14.39
CA GLY A 626 15.39 6.43 13.15
C GLY A 626 14.87 5.01 13.27
N LEU A 627 14.35 4.45 12.19
CA LEU A 627 13.74 3.11 12.19
C LEU A 627 14.82 2.03 12.01
N GLU A 628 14.56 0.85 12.55
CA GLU A 628 15.39 -0.32 12.29
C GLU A 628 15.21 -0.81 10.84
N LYS A 629 16.17 -1.59 10.33
CA LYS A 629 16.14 -2.16 8.99
C LYS A 629 15.19 -3.37 8.95
N GLU A 630 13.91 -3.10 9.00
CA GLU A 630 12.83 -4.10 9.04
C GLU A 630 11.67 -3.72 8.10
N PHE A 631 10.87 -4.70 7.73
CA PHE A 631 9.60 -4.50 7.04
C PHE A 631 8.47 -4.40 8.07
N TYR A 632 8.05 -3.19 8.36
CA TYR A 632 6.93 -2.93 9.28
C TYR A 632 5.58 -3.16 8.56
N ASP A 633 4.59 -3.73 9.24
CA ASP A 633 3.28 -4.00 8.66
C ASP A 633 2.15 -3.45 9.54
N ARG A 634 1.27 -2.67 8.94
CA ARG A 634 0.02 -2.16 9.54
C ARG A 634 0.21 -1.59 10.96
N TYR A 635 1.28 -0.87 11.16
CA TYR A 635 1.64 -0.28 12.44
C TYR A 635 0.89 1.03 12.73
N ASN A 636 0.82 1.38 14.01
CA ASN A 636 0.45 2.74 14.44
C ASN A 636 1.73 3.57 14.56
N PRO A 637 1.87 4.70 13.81
CA PRO A 637 3.10 5.49 13.82
C PRO A 637 3.53 5.95 15.22
N ASN A 638 2.61 6.50 16.02
CA ASN A 638 2.94 7.00 17.36
C ASN A 638 3.39 5.88 18.30
N GLN A 639 2.74 4.71 18.23
CA GLN A 639 3.13 3.56 19.02
C GLN A 639 4.52 3.04 18.60
N LEU A 640 4.78 2.95 17.30
CA LEU A 640 6.07 2.53 16.78
C LEU A 640 7.19 3.47 17.20
N LEU A 641 7.00 4.79 17.08
CA LEU A 641 7.97 5.78 17.54
C LEU A 641 8.23 5.69 19.03
N ASP A 642 7.19 5.46 19.85
CA ASP A 642 7.37 5.24 21.29
C ASP A 642 8.15 3.97 21.58
N GLU A 643 7.83 2.84 20.95
CA GLU A 643 8.55 1.56 21.10
C GLU A 643 10.03 1.68 20.71
N LEU A 644 10.35 2.42 19.66
CA LEU A 644 11.71 2.70 19.20
C LEU A 644 12.44 3.76 20.03
N GLY A 645 11.76 4.39 20.98
CA GLY A 645 12.37 5.43 21.83
C GLY A 645 12.51 6.79 21.15
N ILE A 646 11.76 7.02 20.07
CA ILE A 646 11.77 8.24 19.27
C ILE A 646 10.64 9.17 19.75
N THR A 647 10.68 9.55 21.04
CA THR A 647 9.81 10.59 21.61
C THR A 647 10.66 11.64 22.29
N PRO A 648 10.20 12.90 22.38
CA PRO A 648 10.96 13.98 23.02
C PRO A 648 11.44 13.60 24.42
N GLU A 649 10.59 13.01 25.25
CA GLU A 649 10.90 12.64 26.63
C GLU A 649 11.97 11.54 26.72
N LYS A 650 11.92 10.53 25.83
CA LYS A 650 12.92 9.44 25.81
C LYS A 650 14.27 9.93 25.33
N ILE A 651 14.27 10.85 24.35
CA ILE A 651 15.51 11.50 23.87
C ILE A 651 16.14 12.33 25.00
N VAL A 652 15.34 13.13 25.72
CA VAL A 652 15.82 13.93 26.87
C VAL A 652 16.37 13.04 27.98
N ASN A 653 15.70 11.93 28.31
CA ASN A 653 16.21 10.99 29.31
C ASN A 653 17.55 10.36 28.91
N TYR A 654 17.76 10.08 27.62
CA TYR A 654 19.06 9.65 27.11
C TYR A 654 20.12 10.76 27.28
N ILE A 655 19.80 12.00 26.89
CA ILE A 655 20.69 13.15 27.04
C ILE A 655 21.09 13.33 28.49
N GLU A 656 20.14 13.33 29.43
CA GLU A 656 20.36 13.43 30.89
C GLU A 656 21.33 12.34 31.40
N GLY A 657 21.23 11.14 30.87
CA GLY A 657 22.12 10.02 31.22
C GLY A 657 23.56 10.16 30.70
N MET A 658 23.72 10.92 29.60
CA MET A 658 25.02 11.06 28.89
C MET A 658 25.80 12.30 29.33
N ILE A 659 25.13 13.36 29.73
CA ILE A 659 25.71 14.64 30.14
C ILE A 659 25.60 14.73 31.68
N LYS A 660 26.54 14.13 32.37
CA LYS A 660 26.62 14.17 33.83
C LYS A 660 27.76 15.02 34.29
#